data_a3f9815181a8b9279e703b1e74853d80
#
_entry.id   a3f9815181a8b9279e703b1e74853d80
#
_cell.length_a   1.000
_cell.length_b   1.000
_cell.length_c   1.000
_cell.angle_alpha   90.00
_cell.angle_beta   90.00
_cell.angle_gamma   90.00
#
_symmetry.space_group_name_H-M   'P 1'
#
loop_
_entity.id
_entity.type
_entity.pdbx_description
1 polymer ?
#
loop_
_entity_poly.entity_id
_entity_poly.type
_entity_poly.pdbx_seq_one_letter_code
_entity_poly.pdbx_strand_id
1 'polypeptide(L)'
;MIDRPTVDRIMDATNIVEVVSDFVSLRKAGTSFKGLCPFHDDRTPSFSVSPVKGVYKCFACGAAGNAVKFIMEHEQMTYVEALKWLANKYHIEVHERELSQEEKQQENERESMFLVNEWAAKYFENILHNDVDGTAIGLQYFRSRGFRDDIIRKFKLGFCLSRRNAFSEAALQAGYKREFLVKTGLCFERENGELIDRFNGRVMFPWVSVSGKITAFGGRLLDERTKGVAQKYVNSPDSIIYHKERELYGIFQSKKAIAKHDLVYMVEGYTDVLSMHQSGIENVVANSGTALSVYQIRMLHRFTSNIVLLYDGDAAGQHAALRGTDMLLAERMNVKVLLLPDGKDPDEFARTHSAEAFRQYVEENQTDFIVFKINLLLNGVTDPIKRSEAISSIVQSISVIKDPILRDTYIRECSNRTGVAERTLMEQMNRNIHQYREQQTREQQFQKEAALREGKGVEQPAASTILQVSKVERIIMQTLVKDGDKVILRDIKDESTGQLLNITVAQYIAYTLMENGLSLTNPLYIKMLQEAVDHSADPQFKSEEYFTQHADIDIANEAVRLSVDRFQLSESLKVKETEHSLRDRVLHIMTDYLLDYYDSHLKELVARMKQTKDTDEMMSMLKEINAMQNKRNILAKRLGSDILI
;
A
#
# COMPACT_ATOMS: atom_id res chain seq x y z
N MET A 1 20.45 -9.16 5.72
CA MET A 1 20.29 -7.84 5.04
C MET A 1 21.63 -7.41 4.46
N ILE A 2 21.62 -6.76 3.29
CA ILE A 2 22.84 -6.19 2.72
C ILE A 2 23.35 -5.07 3.64
N ASP A 3 24.65 -5.02 3.91
CA ASP A 3 25.24 -4.00 4.77
C ASP A 3 25.18 -2.60 4.13
N ARG A 4 25.20 -1.55 4.95
CA ARG A 4 25.08 -0.17 4.48
C ARG A 4 26.18 0.21 3.46
N PRO A 5 27.49 -0.09 3.71
CA PRO A 5 28.54 0.22 2.74
C PRO A 5 28.36 -0.47 1.38
N THR A 6 27.81 -1.68 1.36
CA THR A 6 27.51 -2.39 0.11
C THR A 6 26.32 -1.76 -0.63
N VAL A 7 25.26 -1.36 0.10
CA VAL A 7 24.14 -0.62 -0.49
C VAL A 7 24.63 0.69 -1.13
N ASP A 8 25.45 1.46 -0.41
CA ASP A 8 25.98 2.72 -0.89
C ASP A 8 26.85 2.49 -2.16
N ARG A 9 27.74 1.47 -2.18
CA ARG A 9 28.49 1.11 -3.38
C ARG A 9 27.63 0.72 -4.58
N ILE A 10 26.52 0.01 -4.34
CA ILE A 10 25.58 -0.35 -5.39
C ILE A 10 24.89 0.90 -5.93
N MET A 11 24.47 1.80 -5.05
CA MET A 11 23.79 3.05 -5.45
C MET A 11 24.72 3.97 -6.23
N ASP A 12 25.95 4.15 -5.77
CA ASP A 12 26.97 5.00 -6.42
C ASP A 12 27.37 4.48 -7.81
N ALA A 13 27.47 3.16 -7.98
CA ALA A 13 27.79 2.54 -9.27
C ALA A 13 26.61 2.52 -10.25
N THR A 14 25.38 2.75 -9.76
CA THR A 14 24.18 2.55 -10.56
C THR A 14 23.87 3.75 -11.46
N ASN A 15 23.93 3.55 -12.78
CA ASN A 15 23.44 4.52 -13.74
C ASN A 15 21.98 4.24 -14.11
N ILE A 16 21.07 5.10 -13.66
CA ILE A 16 19.63 4.91 -13.89
C ILE A 16 19.25 4.84 -15.38
N VAL A 17 19.97 5.56 -16.25
CA VAL A 17 19.68 5.55 -17.70
C VAL A 17 20.03 4.18 -18.28
N GLU A 18 21.14 3.57 -17.88
CA GLU A 18 21.51 2.22 -18.29
C GLU A 18 20.53 1.18 -17.79
N VAL A 19 20.14 1.27 -16.50
CA VAL A 19 19.18 0.34 -15.90
C VAL A 19 17.83 0.40 -16.60
N VAL A 20 17.32 1.61 -16.83
CA VAL A 20 16.01 1.78 -17.50
C VAL A 20 16.09 1.41 -18.98
N SER A 21 17.23 1.64 -19.65
CA SER A 21 17.40 1.31 -21.07
C SER A 21 17.38 -0.19 -21.36
N ASP A 22 17.61 -1.05 -20.38
CA ASP A 22 17.43 -2.50 -20.53
C ASP A 22 15.96 -2.90 -20.80
N PHE A 23 15.01 -2.03 -20.42
CA PHE A 23 13.57 -2.31 -20.45
C PHE A 23 12.77 -1.33 -21.32
N VAL A 24 13.27 -0.10 -21.47
CA VAL A 24 12.56 1.00 -22.13
C VAL A 24 13.45 1.68 -23.15
N SER A 25 12.96 1.83 -24.38
CA SER A 25 13.65 2.61 -25.39
C SER A 25 13.64 4.10 -25.04
N LEU A 26 14.78 4.63 -24.61
CA LEU A 26 14.95 6.01 -24.23
C LEU A 26 15.55 6.89 -25.35
N ARG A 27 15.01 8.10 -25.50
CA ARG A 27 15.55 9.13 -26.43
C ARG A 27 16.00 10.35 -25.62
N LYS A 28 17.18 10.89 -25.95
CA LYS A 28 17.70 12.09 -25.28
C LYS A 28 16.79 13.30 -25.55
N ALA A 29 16.45 14.04 -24.49
CA ALA A 29 15.61 15.23 -24.54
C ALA A 29 16.17 16.28 -23.56
N GLY A 30 17.07 17.12 -24.05
CA GLY A 30 17.83 18.08 -23.24
C GLY A 30 18.78 17.37 -22.27
N THR A 31 18.67 17.67 -20.97
CA THR A 31 19.44 17.08 -19.88
C THR A 31 18.86 15.75 -19.37
N SER A 32 17.70 15.33 -19.89
CA SER A 32 16.99 14.12 -19.48
C SER A 32 16.78 13.19 -20.67
N PHE A 33 16.30 11.98 -20.40
CA PHE A 33 15.88 11.02 -21.41
C PHE A 33 14.37 10.80 -21.31
N LYS A 34 13.70 10.58 -22.46
CA LYS A 34 12.25 10.32 -22.52
C LYS A 34 11.95 9.02 -23.24
N GLY A 35 10.91 8.32 -22.80
CA GLY A 35 10.40 7.08 -23.39
C GLY A 35 8.92 6.86 -23.08
N LEU A 36 8.37 5.74 -23.55
CA LEU A 36 7.05 5.27 -23.15
C LEU A 36 7.14 4.68 -21.72
N CYS A 37 6.13 4.93 -20.91
CA CYS A 37 6.14 4.44 -19.55
C CYS A 37 5.93 2.93 -19.49
N PRO A 38 6.75 2.16 -18.75
CA PRO A 38 6.56 0.72 -18.63
C PRO A 38 5.51 0.34 -17.58
N PHE A 39 4.98 1.32 -16.81
CA PHE A 39 4.08 1.09 -15.70
C PHE A 39 2.60 1.35 -16.04
N HIS A 40 2.29 1.91 -17.23
CA HIS A 40 0.93 2.07 -17.76
C HIS A 40 0.95 2.04 -19.29
N ASP A 41 -0.19 1.87 -19.92
CA ASP A 41 -0.31 1.94 -21.39
C ASP A 41 -0.10 3.39 -21.87
N ASP A 42 1.10 3.67 -22.36
CA ASP A 42 1.56 5.01 -22.73
C ASP A 42 1.68 5.12 -24.26
N ARG A 43 0.91 6.02 -24.87
CA ARG A 43 0.94 6.29 -26.31
C ARG A 43 1.83 7.48 -26.66
N THR A 44 2.22 8.27 -25.66
CA THR A 44 3.06 9.45 -25.81
C THR A 44 4.21 9.41 -24.81
N PRO A 45 5.46 9.81 -25.17
CA PRO A 45 6.61 9.71 -24.26
C PRO A 45 6.46 10.58 -23.01
N SER A 46 5.73 10.08 -22.01
CA SER A 46 5.47 10.73 -20.73
C SER A 46 6.48 10.36 -19.64
N PHE A 47 7.28 9.32 -19.88
CA PHE A 47 8.27 8.82 -18.94
C PHE A 47 9.60 9.54 -19.13
N SER A 48 10.10 10.19 -18.09
CA SER A 48 11.34 10.96 -18.09
C SER A 48 12.35 10.39 -17.11
N VAL A 49 13.60 10.24 -17.53
CA VAL A 49 14.73 9.76 -16.72
C VAL A 49 15.79 10.86 -16.65
N SER A 50 16.14 11.28 -15.43
CA SER A 50 17.18 12.28 -15.18
C SER A 50 18.46 11.61 -14.72
N PRO A 51 19.53 11.59 -15.53
CA PRO A 51 20.82 11.03 -15.11
C PRO A 51 21.46 11.84 -13.98
N VAL A 52 21.27 13.17 -14.00
CA VAL A 52 21.87 14.08 -13.00
C VAL A 52 21.28 13.86 -11.61
N LYS A 53 19.97 13.60 -11.54
CA LYS A 53 19.26 13.35 -10.26
C LYS A 53 19.19 11.87 -9.88
N GLY A 54 19.58 10.95 -10.76
CA GLY A 54 19.46 9.51 -10.52
C GLY A 54 18.02 8.99 -10.39
N VAL A 55 17.03 9.70 -10.99
CA VAL A 55 15.61 9.38 -10.82
C VAL A 55 14.84 9.31 -12.14
N TYR A 56 13.74 8.53 -12.13
CA TYR A 56 12.74 8.55 -13.18
C TYR A 56 11.43 9.16 -12.69
N LYS A 57 10.62 9.68 -13.61
CA LYS A 57 9.25 10.11 -13.36
C LYS A 57 8.39 9.99 -14.62
N CYS A 58 7.21 9.41 -14.46
CA CYS A 58 6.15 9.49 -15.45
C CYS A 58 5.21 10.66 -15.13
N PHE A 59 5.00 11.57 -16.08
CA PHE A 59 4.12 12.73 -15.90
C PHE A 59 2.64 12.39 -16.14
N ALA A 60 2.33 11.22 -16.72
CA ALA A 60 0.97 10.76 -16.92
C ALA A 60 0.46 9.97 -15.70
N CYS A 61 1.11 8.87 -15.31
CA CYS A 61 0.64 8.03 -14.19
C CYS A 61 1.23 8.42 -12.83
N GLY A 62 2.23 9.32 -12.78
CA GLY A 62 2.85 9.76 -11.54
C GLY A 62 3.89 8.81 -10.93
N ALA A 63 4.19 7.65 -11.57
CA ALA A 63 5.25 6.75 -11.14
C ALA A 63 6.60 7.48 -11.09
N ALA A 64 7.31 7.38 -9.98
CA ALA A 64 8.59 8.04 -9.79
C ALA A 64 9.45 7.28 -8.76
N GLY A 65 10.78 7.27 -8.96
CA GLY A 65 11.71 6.59 -8.06
C GLY A 65 13.15 6.66 -8.56
N ASN A 66 14.05 6.00 -7.82
CA ASN A 66 15.42 5.74 -8.23
C ASN A 66 15.53 4.39 -8.98
N ALA A 67 16.74 3.97 -9.34
CA ALA A 67 16.97 2.72 -10.08
C ALA A 67 16.49 1.47 -9.31
N VAL A 68 16.68 1.41 -7.98
CA VAL A 68 16.23 0.28 -7.17
C VAL A 68 14.72 0.16 -7.23
N LYS A 69 14.00 1.27 -7.04
CA LYS A 69 12.55 1.31 -7.11
C LYS A 69 12.03 0.95 -8.49
N PHE A 70 12.74 1.38 -9.56
CA PHE A 70 12.39 0.99 -10.92
C PHE A 70 12.41 -0.54 -11.09
N ILE A 71 13.49 -1.20 -10.66
CA ILE A 71 13.61 -2.67 -10.73
C ILE A 71 12.56 -3.35 -9.84
N MET A 72 12.34 -2.85 -8.62
CA MET A 72 11.30 -3.38 -7.73
C MET A 72 9.91 -3.37 -8.38
N GLU A 73 9.54 -2.26 -9.03
CA GLU A 73 8.22 -2.09 -9.65
C GLU A 73 8.12 -2.82 -10.99
N HIS A 74 9.16 -2.76 -11.82
CA HIS A 74 9.17 -3.37 -13.15
C HIS A 74 9.25 -4.90 -13.08
N GLU A 75 10.22 -5.43 -12.33
CA GLU A 75 10.46 -6.87 -12.20
C GLU A 75 9.67 -7.51 -11.04
N GLN A 76 8.91 -6.70 -10.29
CA GLN A 76 8.12 -7.18 -9.14
C GLN A 76 8.99 -7.83 -8.05
N MET A 77 10.17 -7.29 -7.83
CA MET A 77 11.15 -7.75 -6.86
C MET A 77 11.02 -7.04 -5.52
N THR A 78 11.46 -7.71 -4.45
CA THR A 78 11.68 -7.05 -3.15
C THR A 78 12.89 -6.13 -3.21
N TYR A 79 13.03 -5.24 -2.23
CA TYR A 79 14.17 -4.31 -2.15
C TYR A 79 15.52 -5.04 -2.16
N VAL A 80 15.65 -6.12 -1.39
CA VAL A 80 16.88 -6.92 -1.33
C VAL A 80 17.16 -7.62 -2.65
N GLU A 81 16.13 -8.16 -3.31
CA GLU A 81 16.27 -8.79 -4.63
C GLU A 81 16.67 -7.77 -5.69
N ALA A 82 16.09 -6.56 -5.68
CA ALA A 82 16.46 -5.49 -6.60
C ALA A 82 17.90 -5.01 -6.38
N LEU A 83 18.36 -4.89 -5.13
CA LEU A 83 19.77 -4.59 -4.84
C LEU A 83 20.71 -5.70 -5.31
N LYS A 84 20.37 -6.97 -5.11
CA LYS A 84 21.16 -8.11 -5.62
C LYS A 84 21.20 -8.13 -7.15
N TRP A 85 20.10 -7.76 -7.81
CA TRP A 85 20.03 -7.62 -9.26
C TRP A 85 20.98 -6.54 -9.77
N LEU A 86 20.95 -5.35 -9.14
CA LEU A 86 21.86 -4.24 -9.46
C LEU A 86 23.32 -4.60 -9.17
N ALA A 87 23.60 -5.20 -8.02
CA ALA A 87 24.93 -5.66 -7.67
C ALA A 87 25.51 -6.63 -8.71
N ASN A 88 24.69 -7.57 -9.20
CA ASN A 88 25.09 -8.50 -10.25
C ASN A 88 25.36 -7.77 -11.59
N LYS A 89 24.50 -6.81 -11.97
CA LYS A 89 24.66 -6.00 -13.19
C LYS A 89 25.97 -5.21 -13.18
N TYR A 90 26.34 -4.64 -12.04
CA TYR A 90 27.55 -3.81 -11.88
C TYR A 90 28.74 -4.57 -11.29
N HIS A 91 28.66 -5.91 -11.18
CA HIS A 91 29.71 -6.79 -10.67
C HIS A 91 30.21 -6.40 -9.27
N ILE A 92 29.29 -5.99 -8.39
CA ILE A 92 29.59 -5.62 -7.00
C ILE A 92 29.38 -6.82 -6.11
N GLU A 93 30.41 -7.17 -5.33
CA GLU A 93 30.30 -8.22 -4.32
C GLU A 93 29.40 -7.75 -3.18
N VAL A 94 28.37 -8.57 -2.89
CA VAL A 94 27.36 -8.25 -1.86
C VAL A 94 27.85 -8.75 -0.52
N HIS A 95 28.18 -7.84 0.38
CA HIS A 95 28.42 -8.14 1.78
C HIS A 95 27.10 -8.02 2.57
N GLU A 96 26.76 -9.08 3.29
CA GLU A 96 25.57 -9.07 4.15
C GLU A 96 25.99 -8.66 5.57
N ARG A 97 25.23 -7.72 6.16
CA ARG A 97 25.42 -7.33 7.56
C ARG A 97 25.28 -8.58 8.44
N GLU A 98 26.17 -8.74 9.40
CA GLU A 98 25.96 -9.72 10.46
C GLU A 98 24.67 -9.37 11.24
N LEU A 99 23.66 -10.23 11.05
CA LEU A 99 22.41 -10.16 11.78
C LEU A 99 22.66 -10.52 13.26
N SER A 100 21.89 -9.94 14.17
CA SER A 100 21.86 -10.42 15.55
C SER A 100 21.49 -11.91 15.60
N GLN A 101 21.80 -12.60 16.69
CA GLN A 101 21.44 -14.03 16.81
C GLN A 101 19.92 -14.23 16.71
N GLU A 102 19.12 -13.30 17.24
CA GLU A 102 17.66 -13.33 17.17
C GLU A 102 17.16 -13.09 15.75
N GLU A 103 17.71 -12.10 15.02
CA GLU A 103 17.38 -11.84 13.61
C GLU A 103 17.76 -13.03 12.71
N LYS A 104 18.93 -13.63 12.92
CA LYS A 104 19.36 -14.86 12.21
C LYS A 104 18.40 -16.02 12.47
N GLN A 105 17.95 -16.17 13.71
CA GLN A 105 17.02 -17.22 14.09
C GLN A 105 15.65 -17.02 13.44
N GLN A 106 15.12 -15.81 13.43
CA GLN A 106 13.84 -15.47 12.79
C GLN A 106 13.91 -15.65 11.25
N GLU A 107 15.00 -15.23 10.62
CA GLU A 107 15.19 -15.39 9.16
C GLU A 107 15.33 -16.86 8.79
N ASN A 108 16.10 -17.64 9.55
CA ASN A 108 16.25 -19.09 9.38
C ASN A 108 14.92 -19.83 9.60
N GLU A 109 14.13 -19.41 10.58
CA GLU A 109 12.80 -19.96 10.83
C GLU A 109 11.86 -19.69 9.65
N ARG A 110 11.82 -18.45 9.18
CA ARG A 110 11.02 -18.04 8.02
C ARG A 110 11.42 -18.79 6.76
N GLU A 111 12.72 -18.90 6.49
CA GLU A 111 13.24 -19.64 5.34
C GLU A 111 12.90 -21.13 5.42
N SER A 112 13.06 -21.74 6.61
CA SER A 112 12.68 -23.13 6.85
C SER A 112 11.20 -23.39 6.58
N MET A 113 10.32 -22.46 6.97
CA MET A 113 8.88 -22.57 6.69
C MET A 113 8.58 -22.47 5.19
N PHE A 114 9.26 -21.60 4.43
CA PHE A 114 9.11 -21.55 2.98
C PHE A 114 9.59 -22.85 2.30
N LEU A 115 10.72 -23.41 2.75
CA LEU A 115 11.23 -24.69 2.23
C LEU A 115 10.25 -25.84 2.48
N VAL A 116 9.64 -25.88 3.66
CA VAL A 116 8.60 -26.87 3.99
C VAL A 116 7.39 -26.72 3.07
N ASN A 117 6.90 -25.49 2.86
CA ASN A 117 5.75 -25.24 2.00
C ASN A 117 6.03 -25.58 0.52
N GLU A 118 7.21 -25.22 0.01
CA GLU A 118 7.60 -25.57 -1.37
C GLU A 118 7.69 -27.08 -1.56
N TRP A 119 8.25 -27.80 -0.59
CA TRP A 119 8.29 -29.26 -0.62
C TRP A 119 6.88 -29.84 -0.52
N ALA A 120 6.04 -29.33 0.38
CA ALA A 120 4.66 -29.78 0.54
C ALA A 120 3.85 -29.62 -0.75
N ALA A 121 4.01 -28.51 -1.47
CA ALA A 121 3.33 -28.31 -2.74
C ALA A 121 3.77 -29.37 -3.78
N LYS A 122 5.07 -29.65 -3.89
CA LYS A 122 5.59 -30.71 -4.77
C LYS A 122 5.09 -32.08 -4.36
N TYR A 123 5.02 -32.35 -3.07
CA TYR A 123 4.48 -33.61 -2.54
C TYR A 123 3.01 -33.78 -2.93
N PHE A 124 2.16 -32.79 -2.67
CA PHE A 124 0.74 -32.85 -3.00
C PHE A 124 0.46 -32.91 -4.51
N GLU A 125 1.27 -32.22 -5.32
CA GLU A 125 1.21 -32.29 -6.78
C GLU A 125 1.62 -33.69 -7.26
N ASN A 126 2.70 -34.28 -6.71
CA ASN A 126 3.11 -35.62 -7.02
C ASN A 126 2.06 -36.68 -6.64
N ILE A 127 1.43 -36.54 -5.46
CA ILE A 127 0.32 -37.42 -5.06
C ILE A 127 -0.84 -37.29 -6.04
N LEU A 128 -1.22 -36.07 -6.44
CA LEU A 128 -2.32 -35.85 -7.39
C LEU A 128 -2.11 -36.60 -8.71
N HIS A 129 -0.89 -36.62 -9.23
CA HIS A 129 -0.59 -37.16 -10.58
C HIS A 129 -0.11 -38.61 -10.61
N ASN A 130 0.52 -39.08 -9.54
CA ASN A 130 1.26 -40.37 -9.55
C ASN A 130 0.77 -41.38 -8.50
N ASP A 131 -0.06 -40.96 -7.53
CA ASP A 131 -0.65 -41.87 -6.55
C ASP A 131 -2.01 -42.40 -7.04
N VAL A 132 -2.37 -43.63 -6.65
CA VAL A 132 -3.63 -44.28 -7.07
C VAL A 132 -4.85 -43.50 -6.58
N ASP A 133 -4.91 -43.12 -5.30
CA ASP A 133 -6.00 -42.34 -4.73
C ASP A 133 -5.94 -40.90 -5.25
N GLY A 134 -4.73 -40.33 -5.45
CA GLY A 134 -4.53 -39.02 -6.02
C GLY A 134 -5.15 -38.89 -7.40
N THR A 135 -4.91 -39.88 -8.28
CA THR A 135 -5.46 -39.86 -9.65
C THR A 135 -6.95 -40.20 -9.68
N ALA A 136 -7.38 -41.20 -8.92
CA ALA A 136 -8.77 -41.68 -8.93
C ALA A 136 -9.75 -40.72 -8.23
N ILE A 137 -9.30 -39.97 -7.23
CA ILE A 137 -10.13 -39.08 -6.43
C ILE A 137 -9.80 -37.60 -6.73
N GLY A 138 -8.55 -37.20 -6.51
CA GLY A 138 -8.11 -35.81 -6.62
C GLY A 138 -8.13 -35.27 -8.05
N LEU A 139 -7.43 -35.95 -8.97
CA LEU A 139 -7.35 -35.53 -10.37
C LEU A 139 -8.70 -35.67 -11.06
N GLN A 140 -9.44 -36.76 -10.77
CA GLN A 140 -10.78 -36.96 -11.29
C GLN A 140 -11.75 -35.86 -10.85
N TYR A 141 -11.61 -35.34 -9.62
CA TYR A 141 -12.40 -34.20 -9.16
C TYR A 141 -12.17 -32.96 -10.05
N PHE A 142 -10.92 -32.60 -10.32
CA PHE A 142 -10.62 -31.45 -11.18
C PHE A 142 -11.12 -31.67 -12.62
N ARG A 143 -10.90 -32.85 -13.18
CA ARG A 143 -11.34 -33.20 -14.54
C ARG A 143 -12.88 -33.25 -14.66
N SER A 144 -13.58 -33.77 -13.67
CA SER A 144 -15.06 -33.79 -13.67
C SER A 144 -15.67 -32.38 -13.59
N ARG A 145 -14.91 -31.42 -13.07
CA ARG A 145 -15.29 -29.98 -13.12
C ARG A 145 -14.83 -29.28 -14.40
N GLY A 146 -14.22 -30.00 -15.33
CA GLY A 146 -13.81 -29.47 -16.63
C GLY A 146 -12.47 -28.73 -16.63
N PHE A 147 -11.67 -28.82 -15.55
CA PHE A 147 -10.34 -28.20 -15.55
C PHE A 147 -9.34 -28.96 -16.39
N ARG A 148 -8.61 -28.22 -17.25
CA ARG A 148 -7.54 -28.77 -18.10
C ARG A 148 -6.26 -28.95 -17.32
N ASP A 149 -5.43 -29.88 -17.79
CA ASP A 149 -4.16 -30.24 -17.15
C ASP A 149 -3.17 -29.05 -17.13
N ASP A 150 -3.23 -28.12 -18.10
CA ASP A 150 -2.39 -26.91 -18.11
C ASP A 150 -2.73 -25.96 -16.94
N ILE A 151 -4.02 -25.81 -16.61
CA ILE A 151 -4.48 -25.02 -15.47
C ILE A 151 -4.12 -25.70 -14.15
N ILE A 152 -4.33 -27.02 -14.04
CA ILE A 152 -3.97 -27.81 -12.86
C ILE A 152 -2.48 -27.61 -12.52
N ARG A 153 -1.60 -27.68 -13.52
CA ARG A 153 -0.15 -27.45 -13.35
C ARG A 153 0.20 -25.99 -13.10
N LYS A 154 -0.44 -25.03 -13.82
CA LYS A 154 -0.21 -23.59 -13.65
C LYS A 154 -0.43 -23.14 -12.21
N PHE A 155 -1.43 -23.71 -11.54
CA PHE A 155 -1.77 -23.42 -10.15
C PHE A 155 -1.17 -24.38 -9.14
N LYS A 156 -0.31 -25.33 -9.58
CA LYS A 156 0.35 -26.35 -8.73
C LYS A 156 -0.66 -27.10 -7.84
N LEU A 157 -1.83 -27.42 -8.39
CA LEU A 157 -2.88 -28.10 -7.63
C LEU A 157 -2.43 -29.46 -7.17
N GLY A 158 -2.92 -29.92 -6.01
CA GLY A 158 -2.47 -31.14 -5.38
C GLY A 158 -3.60 -31.94 -4.72
N PHE A 159 -3.23 -33.05 -4.12
CA PHE A 159 -4.11 -33.86 -3.29
C PHE A 159 -3.41 -34.34 -2.03
N CYS A 160 -4.07 -34.21 -0.89
CA CYS A 160 -3.63 -34.77 0.38
C CYS A 160 -4.40 -36.06 0.64
N LEU A 161 -3.71 -37.16 0.83
CA LEU A 161 -4.30 -38.50 1.06
C LEU A 161 -5.22 -38.49 2.27
N SER A 162 -6.22 -39.40 2.28
CA SER A 162 -7.19 -39.50 3.38
C SER A 162 -6.60 -40.09 4.66
N ARG A 163 -5.42 -40.74 4.60
CA ARG A 163 -4.70 -41.19 5.78
C ARG A 163 -4.22 -40.02 6.62
N ARG A 164 -4.50 -40.05 7.94
CA ARG A 164 -4.36 -38.92 8.86
C ARG A 164 -2.95 -38.36 9.01
N ASN A 165 -1.92 -39.13 8.69
CA ASN A 165 -0.51 -38.82 8.92
C ASN A 165 0.40 -39.12 7.71
N ALA A 166 -0.18 -39.32 6.51
CA ALA A 166 0.56 -39.65 5.32
C ALA A 166 1.59 -38.60 4.92
N PHE A 167 1.18 -37.33 4.97
CA PHE A 167 2.04 -36.19 4.66
C PHE A 167 3.10 -35.99 5.77
N SER A 168 2.69 -35.97 7.04
CA SER A 168 3.60 -35.74 8.16
C SER A 168 4.68 -36.81 8.27
N GLU A 169 4.34 -38.10 8.06
CA GLU A 169 5.34 -39.17 7.99
C GLU A 169 6.34 -39.00 6.85
N ALA A 170 5.85 -38.68 5.65
CA ALA A 170 6.70 -38.42 4.49
C ALA A 170 7.63 -37.21 4.70
N ALA A 171 7.11 -36.15 5.31
CA ALA A 171 7.89 -34.93 5.59
C ALA A 171 9.01 -35.20 6.62
N LEU A 172 8.72 -35.96 7.68
CA LEU A 172 9.72 -36.34 8.68
C LEU A 172 10.80 -37.26 8.08
N GLN A 173 10.41 -38.21 7.22
CA GLN A 173 11.35 -39.04 6.49
C GLN A 173 12.25 -38.27 5.51
N ALA A 174 11.72 -37.17 4.93
CA ALA A 174 12.46 -36.25 4.09
C ALA A 174 13.36 -35.28 4.90
N GLY A 175 13.38 -35.40 6.24
CA GLY A 175 14.26 -34.63 7.12
C GLY A 175 13.70 -33.27 7.57
N TYR A 176 12.43 -32.96 7.31
CA TYR A 176 11.79 -31.73 7.77
C TYR A 176 11.46 -31.83 9.26
N LYS A 177 11.70 -30.73 10.00
CA LYS A 177 11.46 -30.69 11.43
C LYS A 177 9.98 -30.55 11.75
N ARG A 178 9.54 -31.28 12.77
CA ARG A 178 8.18 -31.29 13.31
C ARG A 178 7.64 -29.89 13.59
N GLU A 179 8.45 -29.04 14.22
CA GLU A 179 8.07 -27.67 14.58
C GLU A 179 7.59 -26.84 13.38
N PHE A 180 8.24 -26.98 12.21
CA PHE A 180 7.86 -26.23 11.01
C PHE A 180 6.60 -26.79 10.34
N LEU A 181 6.33 -28.09 10.44
CA LEU A 181 5.06 -28.68 10.00
C LEU A 181 3.86 -28.14 10.78
N VAL A 182 4.07 -27.88 12.06
CA VAL A 182 3.04 -27.27 12.94
C VAL A 182 2.93 -25.76 12.71
N LYS A 183 4.06 -25.03 12.67
CA LYS A 183 4.08 -23.57 12.48
C LYS A 183 3.53 -23.12 11.13
N THR A 184 3.70 -23.89 10.07
CA THR A 184 3.09 -23.65 8.74
C THR A 184 1.60 -24.03 8.71
N GLY A 185 1.11 -24.73 9.73
CA GLY A 185 -0.26 -25.24 9.79
C GLY A 185 -0.56 -26.37 8.82
N LEU A 186 0.45 -27.01 8.25
CA LEU A 186 0.28 -28.24 7.46
C LEU A 186 -0.16 -29.43 8.33
N CYS A 187 0.31 -29.44 9.57
CA CYS A 187 -0.06 -30.42 10.58
C CYS A 187 -0.51 -29.73 11.87
N PHE A 188 -1.19 -30.46 12.72
CA PHE A 188 -1.40 -30.10 14.12
C PHE A 188 -0.99 -31.26 15.03
N GLU A 189 -0.54 -30.93 16.22
CA GLU A 189 -0.10 -31.89 17.21
C GLU A 189 -1.20 -32.13 18.24
N ARG A 190 -1.50 -33.39 18.52
CA ARG A 190 -2.42 -33.78 19.60
C ARG A 190 -1.70 -33.83 20.94
N GLU A 191 -2.47 -33.86 22.04
CA GLU A 191 -1.96 -33.97 23.41
C GLU A 191 -1.06 -35.21 23.61
N ASN A 192 -1.30 -36.29 22.88
CA ASN A 192 -0.48 -37.50 22.90
C ASN A 192 0.81 -37.39 22.07
N GLY A 193 1.11 -36.25 21.49
CA GLY A 193 2.27 -36.03 20.66
C GLY A 193 2.18 -36.54 19.21
N GLU A 194 1.02 -37.02 18.77
CA GLU A 194 0.80 -37.49 17.39
C GLU A 194 0.60 -36.29 16.44
N LEU A 195 1.31 -36.26 15.29
CA LEU A 195 1.08 -35.32 14.21
C LEU A 195 -0.08 -35.78 13.31
N ILE A 196 -1.01 -34.90 13.07
CA ILE A 196 -2.15 -35.12 12.18
C ILE A 196 -2.09 -34.13 11.02
N ASP A 197 -2.27 -34.64 9.82
CA ASP A 197 -2.33 -33.82 8.60
C ASP A 197 -3.61 -32.98 8.58
N ARG A 198 -3.47 -31.64 8.50
CA ARG A 198 -4.61 -30.70 8.51
C ARG A 198 -5.54 -30.89 7.31
N PHE A 199 -4.96 -31.29 6.18
CA PHE A 199 -5.64 -31.30 4.89
C PHE A 199 -6.00 -32.71 4.39
N ASN A 200 -6.03 -33.69 5.26
CA ASN A 200 -6.32 -35.08 4.88
C ASN A 200 -7.64 -35.20 4.09
N GLY A 201 -7.61 -35.96 2.98
CA GLY A 201 -8.75 -36.21 2.08
C GLY A 201 -9.20 -34.99 1.27
N ARG A 202 -8.31 -33.99 1.05
CA ARG A 202 -8.65 -32.72 0.39
C ARG A 202 -7.84 -32.53 -0.89
N VAL A 203 -8.46 -31.91 -1.90
CA VAL A 203 -7.72 -31.29 -2.98
C VAL A 203 -7.11 -29.99 -2.51
N MET A 204 -5.88 -29.70 -2.96
CA MET A 204 -5.02 -28.66 -2.43
C MET A 204 -4.87 -27.49 -3.41
N PHE A 205 -4.96 -26.28 -2.87
CA PHE A 205 -4.80 -25.01 -3.58
C PHE A 205 -3.66 -24.24 -2.92
N PRO A 206 -2.42 -24.28 -3.47
CA PRO A 206 -1.30 -23.52 -2.92
C PRO A 206 -1.51 -22.01 -3.08
N TRP A 207 -1.25 -21.27 -2.01
CA TRP A 207 -1.21 -19.81 -2.03
C TRP A 207 0.21 -19.37 -2.39
N VAL A 208 0.31 -18.65 -3.49
CA VAL A 208 1.60 -18.16 -4.01
C VAL A 208 1.63 -16.64 -3.84
N SER A 209 2.59 -16.15 -3.06
CA SER A 209 2.78 -14.72 -2.83
C SER A 209 3.12 -13.97 -4.13
N VAL A 210 3.05 -12.65 -4.11
CA VAL A 210 3.46 -11.80 -5.25
C VAL A 210 4.88 -12.14 -5.73
N SER A 211 5.81 -12.51 -4.82
CA SER A 211 7.19 -12.90 -5.14
C SER A 211 7.35 -14.34 -5.65
N GLY A 212 6.27 -15.15 -5.69
CA GLY A 212 6.30 -16.52 -6.18
C GLY A 212 6.60 -17.59 -5.13
N LYS A 213 6.73 -17.23 -3.85
CA LYS A 213 6.92 -18.18 -2.74
C LYS A 213 5.59 -18.75 -2.28
N ILE A 214 5.56 -20.03 -1.93
CA ILE A 214 4.35 -20.67 -1.38
C ILE A 214 4.23 -20.31 0.09
N THR A 215 3.19 -19.55 0.44
CA THR A 215 2.96 -19.06 1.79
C THR A 215 2.02 -19.94 2.60
N ALA A 216 1.03 -20.55 1.96
CA ALA A 216 -0.05 -21.29 2.60
C ALA A 216 -0.74 -22.27 1.64
N PHE A 217 -1.76 -22.95 2.15
CA PHE A 217 -2.60 -23.86 1.38
C PHE A 217 -4.08 -23.65 1.74
N GLY A 218 -4.94 -23.78 0.73
CA GLY A 218 -6.35 -24.07 0.89
C GLY A 218 -6.62 -25.54 0.59
N GLY A 219 -7.58 -26.14 1.27
CA GLY A 219 -7.96 -27.53 1.04
C GLY A 219 -9.47 -27.68 0.97
N ARG A 220 -9.99 -28.29 -0.11
CA ARG A 220 -11.43 -28.62 -0.26
C ARG A 220 -11.65 -30.09 -0.02
N LEU A 221 -12.57 -30.40 0.93
CA LEU A 221 -12.98 -31.77 1.24
C LEU A 221 -13.85 -32.34 0.11
N LEU A 222 -13.58 -33.56 -0.29
CA LEU A 222 -14.33 -34.25 -1.35
C LEU A 222 -15.32 -35.28 -0.82
N ASP A 223 -15.20 -35.71 0.44
CA ASP A 223 -16.09 -36.73 1.03
C ASP A 223 -17.46 -36.12 1.40
N GLU A 224 -18.48 -36.47 0.63
CA GLU A 224 -19.86 -36.03 0.86
C GLU A 224 -20.48 -36.61 2.15
N ARG A 225 -19.96 -37.73 2.67
CA ARG A 225 -20.46 -38.34 3.92
C ARG A 225 -20.20 -37.47 5.14
N THR A 226 -19.28 -36.53 5.06
CA THR A 226 -18.98 -35.57 6.11
C THR A 226 -19.67 -34.22 5.91
N LYS A 227 -20.61 -34.11 4.96
CA LYS A 227 -21.35 -32.90 4.67
C LYS A 227 -22.14 -32.45 5.90
N GLY A 228 -21.86 -31.22 6.36
CA GLY A 228 -22.46 -30.65 7.58
C GLY A 228 -21.71 -30.97 8.89
N VAL A 229 -20.74 -31.89 8.89
CA VAL A 229 -19.93 -32.26 10.07
C VAL A 229 -18.52 -31.66 9.97
N ALA A 230 -17.93 -31.60 8.75
CA ALA A 230 -16.62 -31.02 8.50
C ALA A 230 -16.71 -29.80 7.57
N GLN A 231 -15.82 -28.84 7.77
CA GLN A 231 -15.74 -27.65 6.90
C GLN A 231 -15.40 -28.05 5.47
N LYS A 232 -16.19 -27.60 4.50
CA LYS A 232 -15.99 -27.84 3.07
C LYS A 232 -14.62 -27.32 2.61
N TYR A 233 -14.24 -26.12 3.04
CA TYR A 233 -12.93 -25.50 2.79
C TYR A 233 -12.21 -25.22 4.09
N VAL A 234 -10.92 -25.50 4.13
CA VAL A 234 -10.01 -25.18 5.24
C VAL A 234 -8.79 -24.50 4.66
N ASN A 235 -8.32 -23.42 5.30
CA ASN A 235 -7.08 -22.75 4.95
C ASN A 235 -6.01 -22.96 6.02
N SER A 236 -4.74 -22.75 5.67
CA SER A 236 -3.68 -22.62 6.66
C SER A 236 -4.02 -21.54 7.68
N PRO A 237 -3.65 -21.70 8.95
CA PRO A 237 -3.73 -20.64 9.94
C PRO A 237 -2.70 -19.54 9.64
N ASP A 238 -2.90 -18.38 10.24
CA ASP A 238 -1.93 -17.30 10.18
C ASP A 238 -0.58 -17.74 10.78
N SER A 239 0.50 -17.26 10.20
CA SER A 239 1.88 -17.57 10.60
C SER A 239 2.82 -16.42 10.23
N ILE A 240 4.11 -16.52 10.59
CA ILE A 240 5.09 -15.49 10.23
C ILE A 240 5.30 -15.33 8.71
N ILE A 241 4.87 -16.30 7.89
CA ILE A 241 4.97 -16.27 6.42
C ILE A 241 3.63 -16.12 5.71
N TYR A 242 2.52 -16.17 6.44
CA TYR A 242 1.17 -16.10 5.89
C TYR A 242 0.22 -15.34 6.81
N HIS A 243 -0.39 -14.29 6.29
CA HIS A 243 -1.49 -13.59 6.91
C HIS A 243 -2.64 -13.50 5.91
N LYS A 244 -3.74 -14.18 6.19
CA LYS A 244 -4.85 -14.30 5.25
C LYS A 244 -5.39 -12.95 4.78
N GLU A 245 -5.43 -11.96 5.65
CA GLU A 245 -5.84 -10.59 5.32
C GLU A 245 -4.87 -9.81 4.41
N ARG A 246 -3.65 -10.34 4.18
CA ARG A 246 -2.61 -9.70 3.37
C ARG A 246 -2.32 -10.41 2.06
N GLU A 247 -2.99 -11.52 1.80
CA GLU A 247 -2.74 -12.36 0.64
C GLU A 247 -4.00 -12.44 -0.25
N LEU A 248 -3.79 -12.65 -1.54
CA LEU A 248 -4.84 -12.89 -2.52
C LEU A 248 -4.50 -14.14 -3.31
N TYR A 249 -5.45 -15.07 -3.41
CA TYR A 249 -5.27 -16.28 -4.21
C TYR A 249 -5.22 -15.93 -5.70
N GLY A 250 -4.26 -16.50 -6.41
CA GLY A 250 -4.06 -16.25 -7.84
C GLY A 250 -3.21 -15.02 -8.18
N ILE A 251 -2.81 -14.19 -7.20
CA ILE A 251 -2.09 -12.93 -7.46
C ILE A 251 -0.79 -13.13 -8.24
N PHE A 252 -0.03 -14.19 -7.96
CA PHE A 252 1.22 -14.48 -8.67
C PHE A 252 0.98 -14.76 -10.15
N GLN A 253 -0.02 -15.58 -10.46
CA GLN A 253 -0.37 -15.96 -11.82
C GLN A 253 -0.98 -14.78 -12.59
N SER A 254 -1.65 -13.87 -11.88
CA SER A 254 -2.48 -12.80 -12.47
C SER A 254 -1.76 -11.44 -12.59
N LYS A 255 -0.72 -11.17 -11.79
CA LYS A 255 -0.10 -9.85 -11.67
C LYS A 255 0.32 -9.22 -13.01
N LYS A 256 0.87 -10.02 -13.95
CA LYS A 256 1.26 -9.53 -15.28
C LYS A 256 0.05 -9.16 -16.13
N ALA A 257 -1.01 -9.97 -16.08
CA ALA A 257 -2.24 -9.70 -16.80
C ALA A 257 -2.98 -8.49 -16.19
N ILE A 258 -3.00 -8.36 -14.86
CA ILE A 258 -3.58 -7.19 -14.18
C ILE A 258 -2.90 -5.89 -14.65
N ALA A 259 -1.56 -5.84 -14.61
CA ALA A 259 -0.82 -4.67 -15.06
C ALA A 259 -1.00 -4.39 -16.56
N LYS A 260 -1.04 -5.44 -17.40
CA LYS A 260 -1.21 -5.31 -18.86
C LYS A 260 -2.59 -4.76 -19.24
N HIS A 261 -3.64 -5.22 -18.56
CA HIS A 261 -5.03 -4.81 -18.85
C HIS A 261 -5.48 -3.61 -18.04
N ASP A 262 -4.63 -3.12 -17.10
CA ASP A 262 -4.96 -2.09 -16.11
C ASP A 262 -6.33 -2.36 -15.44
N LEU A 263 -6.60 -3.63 -15.11
CA LEU A 263 -7.86 -4.09 -14.56
C LEU A 263 -7.66 -5.38 -13.77
N VAL A 264 -8.33 -5.51 -12.62
CA VAL A 264 -8.41 -6.75 -11.87
C VAL A 264 -9.86 -7.18 -11.65
N TYR A 265 -10.12 -8.47 -11.85
CA TYR A 265 -11.37 -9.11 -11.42
C TYR A 265 -11.17 -9.73 -10.04
N MET A 266 -12.10 -9.46 -9.13
CA MET A 266 -12.14 -10.04 -7.80
C MET A 266 -13.31 -11.00 -7.72
N VAL A 267 -13.01 -12.27 -7.38
CA VAL A 267 -13.99 -13.35 -7.19
C VAL A 267 -13.92 -13.92 -5.78
N GLU A 268 -14.84 -14.81 -5.42
CA GLU A 268 -14.93 -15.34 -4.05
C GLU A 268 -14.05 -16.56 -3.80
N GLY A 269 -13.93 -17.47 -4.77
CA GLY A 269 -13.37 -18.81 -4.55
C GLY A 269 -12.18 -19.18 -5.42
N TYR A 270 -11.56 -20.29 -5.04
CA TYR A 270 -10.43 -20.88 -5.78
C TYR A 270 -10.81 -21.32 -7.19
N THR A 271 -11.94 -22.02 -7.31
CA THR A 271 -12.45 -22.56 -8.57
C THR A 271 -12.82 -21.48 -9.56
N ASP A 272 -13.29 -20.33 -9.07
CA ASP A 272 -13.63 -19.19 -9.91
C ASP A 272 -12.39 -18.60 -10.58
N VAL A 273 -11.30 -18.46 -9.82
CA VAL A 273 -10.00 -18.05 -10.38
C VAL A 273 -9.53 -19.03 -11.46
N LEU A 274 -9.61 -20.33 -11.20
CA LEU A 274 -9.18 -21.35 -12.17
C LEU A 274 -10.02 -21.31 -13.45
N SER A 275 -11.34 -21.19 -13.32
CA SER A 275 -12.29 -21.16 -14.45
C SER A 275 -12.12 -19.91 -15.30
N MET A 276 -11.91 -18.74 -14.68
CA MET A 276 -11.62 -17.51 -15.40
C MET A 276 -10.27 -17.58 -16.14
N HIS A 277 -9.21 -18.07 -15.50
CA HIS A 277 -7.93 -18.30 -16.16
C HIS A 277 -8.06 -19.25 -17.36
N GLN A 278 -8.81 -20.34 -17.20
CA GLN A 278 -9.07 -21.29 -18.27
C GLN A 278 -9.83 -20.67 -19.44
N SER A 279 -10.70 -19.71 -19.16
CA SER A 279 -11.44 -18.94 -20.17
C SER A 279 -10.63 -17.80 -20.79
N GLY A 280 -9.35 -17.62 -20.39
CA GLY A 280 -8.46 -16.59 -20.90
C GLY A 280 -8.58 -15.24 -20.19
N ILE A 281 -9.34 -15.16 -19.07
CA ILE A 281 -9.42 -13.98 -18.21
C ILE A 281 -8.39 -14.20 -17.09
N GLU A 282 -7.12 -13.82 -17.36
CA GLU A 282 -6.02 -14.13 -16.47
C GLU A 282 -5.77 -13.08 -15.37
N ASN A 283 -6.42 -11.91 -15.46
CA ASN A 283 -6.32 -10.81 -14.50
C ASN A 283 -7.33 -10.94 -13.35
N VAL A 284 -7.39 -12.12 -12.72
CA VAL A 284 -8.37 -12.46 -11.68
C VAL A 284 -7.71 -12.95 -10.40
N VAL A 285 -8.25 -12.54 -9.25
CA VAL A 285 -7.81 -12.96 -7.91
C VAL A 285 -9.01 -13.24 -7.02
N ALA A 286 -8.78 -13.99 -5.92
CA ALA A 286 -9.82 -14.24 -4.92
C ALA A 286 -9.33 -13.94 -3.50
N ASN A 287 -10.26 -13.48 -2.64
CA ASN A 287 -10.03 -13.33 -1.20
C ASN A 287 -10.30 -14.64 -0.42
N SER A 288 -10.92 -15.63 -1.07
CA SER A 288 -11.12 -17.02 -0.60
C SER A 288 -11.69 -17.15 0.82
N GLY A 289 -12.85 -16.55 1.04
CA GLY A 289 -13.65 -16.72 2.27
C GLY A 289 -13.25 -15.77 3.41
N THR A 290 -12.76 -14.58 3.09
CA THR A 290 -12.62 -13.45 4.01
C THR A 290 -13.26 -12.20 3.41
N ALA A 291 -13.62 -11.23 4.27
CA ALA A 291 -13.92 -9.88 3.78
C ALA A 291 -12.63 -9.27 3.19
N LEU A 292 -12.78 -8.45 2.16
CA LEU A 292 -11.68 -7.71 1.57
C LEU A 292 -11.03 -6.77 2.60
N SER A 293 -9.70 -6.80 2.70
CA SER A 293 -8.94 -5.98 3.63
C SER A 293 -8.27 -4.79 2.95
N VAL A 294 -7.91 -3.76 3.73
CA VAL A 294 -7.12 -2.62 3.25
C VAL A 294 -5.75 -3.06 2.71
N TYR A 295 -5.13 -4.10 3.29
CA TYR A 295 -3.84 -4.62 2.82
C TYR A 295 -3.96 -5.26 1.42
N GLN A 296 -5.02 -6.03 1.18
CA GLN A 296 -5.31 -6.63 -0.13
C GLN A 296 -5.59 -5.55 -1.17
N ILE A 297 -6.37 -4.51 -0.82
CA ILE A 297 -6.65 -3.36 -1.71
C ILE A 297 -5.35 -2.64 -2.09
N ARG A 298 -4.49 -2.35 -1.13
CA ARG A 298 -3.20 -1.69 -1.37
C ARG A 298 -2.24 -2.56 -2.18
N MET A 299 -2.29 -3.88 -2.02
CA MET A 299 -1.55 -4.81 -2.86
C MET A 299 -2.00 -4.68 -4.32
N LEU A 300 -3.30 -4.70 -4.60
CA LEU A 300 -3.84 -4.56 -5.95
C LEU A 300 -3.55 -3.18 -6.54
N HIS A 301 -3.63 -2.13 -5.72
CA HIS A 301 -3.36 -0.76 -6.15
C HIS A 301 -1.93 -0.53 -6.68
N ARG A 302 -1.00 -1.46 -6.39
CA ARG A 302 0.36 -1.45 -6.98
C ARG A 302 0.35 -1.81 -8.47
N PHE A 303 -0.68 -2.51 -8.95
CA PHE A 303 -0.79 -3.00 -10.32
C PHE A 303 -1.83 -2.27 -11.13
N THR A 304 -2.95 -1.88 -10.51
CA THR A 304 -4.06 -1.18 -11.15
C THR A 304 -4.89 -0.41 -10.14
N SER A 305 -5.56 0.65 -10.59
CA SER A 305 -6.61 1.33 -9.82
C SER A 305 -8.02 0.87 -10.20
N ASN A 306 -8.17 -0.05 -11.17
CA ASN A 306 -9.46 -0.48 -11.68
C ASN A 306 -9.79 -1.89 -11.20
N ILE A 307 -10.94 -2.08 -10.56
CA ILE A 307 -11.41 -3.36 -10.05
C ILE A 307 -12.84 -3.64 -10.48
N VAL A 308 -13.10 -4.86 -10.90
CA VAL A 308 -14.44 -5.39 -11.11
C VAL A 308 -14.71 -6.47 -10.07
N LEU A 309 -15.70 -6.24 -9.22
CA LEU A 309 -16.18 -7.21 -8.26
C LEU A 309 -17.18 -8.13 -8.95
N LEU A 310 -16.82 -9.39 -9.07
CA LEU A 310 -17.62 -10.41 -9.72
C LEU A 310 -18.18 -11.34 -8.64
N TYR A 311 -19.47 -11.21 -8.40
CA TYR A 311 -20.20 -11.93 -7.35
C TYR A 311 -21.25 -12.85 -7.93
N ASP A 312 -21.65 -13.82 -7.10
CA ASP A 312 -22.79 -14.68 -7.42
C ASP A 312 -24.06 -13.84 -7.58
N GLY A 313 -24.91 -14.19 -8.53
CA GLY A 313 -26.13 -13.45 -8.82
C GLY A 313 -27.24 -13.58 -7.78
N ASP A 314 -26.99 -14.28 -6.67
CA ASP A 314 -27.95 -14.47 -5.59
C ASP A 314 -28.01 -13.28 -4.59
N ALA A 315 -28.95 -13.31 -3.65
CA ALA A 315 -29.12 -12.25 -2.66
C ALA A 315 -27.89 -12.12 -1.72
N ALA A 316 -27.17 -13.20 -1.45
CA ALA A 316 -26.00 -13.19 -0.60
C ALA A 316 -24.81 -12.50 -1.31
N GLY A 317 -24.59 -12.81 -2.60
CA GLY A 317 -23.60 -12.17 -3.44
C GLY A 317 -23.88 -10.67 -3.63
N GLN A 318 -25.16 -10.28 -3.84
CA GLN A 318 -25.57 -8.88 -3.90
C GLN A 318 -25.26 -8.11 -2.61
N HIS A 319 -25.51 -8.70 -1.45
CA HIS A 319 -25.13 -8.12 -0.16
C HIS A 319 -23.63 -8.13 0.08
N ALA A 320 -22.90 -9.14 -0.43
CA ALA A 320 -21.45 -9.19 -0.38
C ALA A 320 -20.83 -8.05 -1.22
N ALA A 321 -21.40 -7.76 -2.40
CA ALA A 321 -21.00 -6.64 -3.25
C ALA A 321 -21.10 -5.27 -2.55
N LEU A 322 -22.04 -5.09 -1.63
CA LEU A 322 -22.20 -3.85 -0.86
C LEU A 322 -21.18 -3.73 0.29
N ARG A 323 -20.68 -4.89 0.80
CA ARG A 323 -19.73 -4.91 1.91
C ARG A 323 -18.30 -4.70 1.40
N GLY A 324 -17.54 -3.87 2.07
CA GLY A 324 -16.13 -3.63 1.74
C GLY A 324 -15.89 -2.70 0.54
N THR A 325 -16.91 -2.36 -0.26
CA THR A 325 -16.73 -1.49 -1.43
C THR A 325 -16.40 -0.07 -1.03
N ASP A 326 -16.93 0.41 0.10
CA ASP A 326 -16.58 1.73 0.62
C ASP A 326 -15.09 1.85 0.95
N MET A 327 -14.43 0.74 1.34
CA MET A 327 -12.97 0.70 1.51
C MET A 327 -12.21 0.83 0.19
N LEU A 328 -12.70 0.20 -0.88
CA LEU A 328 -12.12 0.34 -2.21
C LEU A 328 -12.20 1.80 -2.70
N LEU A 329 -13.36 2.42 -2.56
CA LEU A 329 -13.57 3.83 -2.92
C LEU A 329 -12.69 4.77 -2.06
N ALA A 330 -12.57 4.50 -0.76
CA ALA A 330 -11.71 5.24 0.15
C ALA A 330 -10.22 5.11 -0.18
N GLU A 331 -9.79 3.96 -0.71
CA GLU A 331 -8.42 3.73 -1.21
C GLU A 331 -8.23 4.14 -2.67
N ARG A 332 -9.18 4.90 -3.26
CA ARG A 332 -9.13 5.47 -4.63
C ARG A 332 -9.18 4.44 -5.75
N MET A 333 -9.81 3.29 -5.53
CA MET A 333 -10.07 2.34 -6.60
C MET A 333 -11.31 2.76 -7.40
N ASN A 334 -11.27 2.58 -8.70
CA ASN A 334 -12.42 2.67 -9.60
C ASN A 334 -13.15 1.33 -9.57
N VAL A 335 -14.35 1.31 -9.01
CA VAL A 335 -15.04 0.05 -8.70
C VAL A 335 -16.21 -0.16 -9.64
N LYS A 336 -16.21 -1.29 -10.33
CA LYS A 336 -17.36 -1.82 -11.06
C LYS A 336 -17.83 -3.12 -10.43
N VAL A 337 -19.06 -3.47 -10.68
CA VAL A 337 -19.69 -4.72 -10.25
C VAL A 337 -20.21 -5.46 -11.47
N LEU A 338 -20.07 -6.76 -11.46
CA LEU A 338 -20.65 -7.68 -12.38
C LEU A 338 -21.41 -8.75 -11.60
N LEU A 339 -22.70 -8.95 -11.93
CA LEU A 339 -23.47 -10.08 -11.44
C LEU A 339 -23.65 -11.09 -12.57
N LEU A 340 -23.43 -12.36 -12.25
CA LEU A 340 -23.75 -13.42 -13.21
C LEU A 340 -25.23 -13.75 -13.18
N PRO A 341 -25.81 -14.16 -14.32
CA PRO A 341 -27.23 -14.48 -14.41
C PRO A 341 -27.55 -15.78 -13.67
N ASP A 342 -28.82 -15.95 -13.32
CA ASP A 342 -29.38 -17.18 -12.74
C ASP A 342 -28.75 -17.62 -11.40
N GLY A 343 -28.12 -16.71 -10.66
CA GLY A 343 -27.45 -17.03 -9.39
C GLY A 343 -26.20 -17.92 -9.54
N LYS A 344 -25.63 -18.00 -10.74
CA LYS A 344 -24.42 -18.81 -11.02
C LYS A 344 -23.19 -18.15 -10.46
N ASP A 345 -22.25 -18.98 -9.99
CA ASP A 345 -20.87 -18.56 -9.73
C ASP A 345 -20.04 -18.57 -11.03
N PRO A 346 -18.85 -17.94 -11.07
CA PRO A 346 -17.97 -17.91 -12.27
C PRO A 346 -17.60 -19.30 -12.79
N ASP A 347 -17.41 -20.29 -11.93
CA ASP A 347 -17.11 -21.66 -12.31
C ASP A 347 -18.31 -22.35 -12.97
N GLU A 348 -19.52 -22.17 -12.46
CA GLU A 348 -20.74 -22.69 -13.07
C GLU A 348 -21.04 -22.02 -14.42
N PHE A 349 -20.82 -20.71 -14.50
CA PHE A 349 -21.01 -19.98 -15.74
C PHE A 349 -20.01 -20.42 -16.83
N ALA A 350 -18.73 -20.59 -16.47
CA ALA A 350 -17.69 -21.07 -17.39
C ALA A 350 -17.94 -22.51 -17.89
N ARG A 351 -18.57 -23.37 -17.08
CA ARG A 351 -18.92 -24.75 -17.51
C ARG A 351 -20.10 -24.81 -18.46
N THR A 352 -20.97 -23.83 -18.47
CA THR A 352 -22.20 -23.82 -19.28
C THR A 352 -22.07 -22.94 -20.52
N HIS A 353 -21.01 -22.15 -20.66
CA HIS A 353 -20.78 -21.24 -21.77
C HIS A 353 -19.38 -21.47 -22.39
N SER A 354 -19.21 -21.08 -23.65
CA SER A 354 -17.88 -21.06 -24.25
C SER A 354 -17.00 -19.97 -23.61
N ALA A 355 -15.68 -20.17 -23.64
CA ALA A 355 -14.74 -19.17 -23.16
C ALA A 355 -14.92 -17.78 -23.81
N GLU A 356 -15.34 -17.76 -25.06
CA GLU A 356 -15.58 -16.55 -25.83
C GLU A 356 -16.84 -15.82 -25.36
N ALA A 357 -17.95 -16.57 -25.17
CA ALA A 357 -19.19 -16.03 -24.61
C ALA A 357 -19.01 -15.52 -23.18
N PHE A 358 -18.18 -16.21 -22.38
CA PHE A 358 -17.88 -15.76 -21.01
C PHE A 358 -17.10 -14.44 -21.02
N ARG A 359 -16.05 -14.31 -21.84
CA ARG A 359 -15.29 -13.06 -21.96
C ARG A 359 -16.17 -11.91 -22.42
N GLN A 360 -16.96 -12.12 -23.47
CA GLN A 360 -17.89 -11.11 -23.98
C GLN A 360 -18.88 -10.67 -22.91
N TYR A 361 -19.47 -11.62 -22.17
CA TYR A 361 -20.41 -11.30 -21.08
C TYR A 361 -19.76 -10.44 -20.01
N VAL A 362 -18.54 -10.82 -19.60
CA VAL A 362 -17.77 -10.09 -18.57
C VAL A 362 -17.41 -8.67 -19.00
N GLU A 363 -17.12 -8.45 -20.29
CA GLU A 363 -16.81 -7.12 -20.82
C GLU A 363 -18.05 -6.22 -20.93
N GLU A 364 -19.19 -6.77 -21.39
CA GLU A 364 -20.39 -6.00 -21.72
C GLU A 364 -21.27 -5.67 -20.50
N ASN A 365 -21.22 -6.46 -19.43
CA ASN A 365 -22.20 -6.36 -18.33
C ASN A 365 -21.62 -5.72 -17.04
N GLN A 366 -20.49 -5.04 -17.13
CA GLN A 366 -19.91 -4.31 -16.00
C GLN A 366 -20.71 -3.04 -15.73
N THR A 367 -21.10 -2.84 -14.47
CA THR A 367 -21.81 -1.65 -14.03
C THR A 367 -20.99 -0.90 -12.98
N ASP A 368 -20.92 0.43 -13.09
CA ASP A 368 -20.34 1.26 -12.03
C ASP A 368 -20.99 0.98 -10.67
N PHE A 369 -20.19 0.94 -9.60
CA PHE A 369 -20.69 0.54 -8.30
C PHE A 369 -21.77 1.45 -7.74
N ILE A 370 -21.64 2.76 -7.90
CA ILE A 370 -22.66 3.71 -7.38
C ILE A 370 -23.97 3.55 -8.18
N VAL A 371 -23.88 3.36 -9.49
CA VAL A 371 -25.05 3.07 -10.34
C VAL A 371 -25.67 1.73 -9.97
N PHE A 372 -24.86 0.70 -9.75
CA PHE A 372 -25.30 -0.61 -9.26
C PHE A 372 -26.05 -0.50 -7.92
N LYS A 373 -25.46 0.23 -6.95
CA LYS A 373 -26.04 0.43 -5.61
C LYS A 373 -27.37 1.18 -5.69
N ILE A 374 -27.47 2.21 -6.54
CA ILE A 374 -28.72 2.93 -6.80
C ILE A 374 -29.79 1.97 -7.32
N ASN A 375 -29.48 1.19 -8.35
CA ASN A 375 -30.42 0.25 -8.94
C ASN A 375 -30.86 -0.81 -7.94
N LEU A 376 -29.93 -1.39 -7.18
CA LEU A 376 -30.21 -2.45 -6.20
C LEU A 376 -31.10 -1.96 -5.05
N LEU A 377 -30.80 -0.79 -4.49
CA LEU A 377 -31.49 -0.32 -3.28
C LEU A 377 -32.80 0.42 -3.56
N LEU A 378 -32.99 0.95 -4.77
CA LEU A 378 -34.18 1.75 -5.11
C LEU A 378 -35.16 1.04 -6.03
N ASN A 379 -34.78 -0.09 -6.66
CA ASN A 379 -35.69 -0.80 -7.55
C ASN A 379 -36.89 -1.36 -6.79
N GLY A 380 -38.12 -0.94 -7.18
CA GLY A 380 -39.35 -1.38 -6.58
C GLY A 380 -39.65 -0.83 -5.16
N VAL A 381 -38.81 0.05 -4.63
CA VAL A 381 -38.99 0.66 -3.29
C VAL A 381 -39.90 1.87 -3.40
N THR A 382 -41.15 1.72 -2.95
CA THR A 382 -42.19 2.76 -2.93
C THR A 382 -42.33 3.42 -1.56
N ASP A 383 -41.93 2.75 -0.47
CA ASP A 383 -41.96 3.26 0.91
C ASP A 383 -41.00 4.47 1.05
N PRO A 384 -41.49 5.67 1.45
CA PRO A 384 -40.66 6.84 1.57
C PRO A 384 -39.53 6.71 2.61
N ILE A 385 -39.74 5.98 3.71
CA ILE A 385 -38.74 5.78 4.77
C ILE A 385 -37.60 4.91 4.24
N LYS A 386 -37.92 3.75 3.69
CA LYS A 386 -36.93 2.84 3.09
C LYS A 386 -36.18 3.50 1.93
N ARG A 387 -36.88 4.31 1.14
CA ARG A 387 -36.27 5.08 0.05
C ARG A 387 -35.27 6.11 0.58
N SER A 388 -35.60 6.81 1.67
CA SER A 388 -34.69 7.76 2.32
C SER A 388 -33.45 7.08 2.90
N GLU A 389 -33.61 5.91 3.55
CA GLU A 389 -32.51 5.09 4.07
C GLU A 389 -31.58 4.61 2.94
N ALA A 390 -32.14 4.13 1.84
CA ALA A 390 -31.40 3.72 0.65
C ALA A 390 -30.56 4.86 0.08
N ILE A 391 -31.16 6.04 -0.10
CA ILE A 391 -30.49 7.24 -0.60
C ILE A 391 -29.37 7.68 0.36
N SER A 392 -29.63 7.66 1.66
CA SER A 392 -28.61 7.97 2.68
C SER A 392 -27.41 7.02 2.61
N SER A 393 -27.66 5.71 2.40
CA SER A 393 -26.60 4.71 2.21
C SER A 393 -25.78 4.94 0.93
N ILE A 394 -26.41 5.37 -0.17
CA ILE A 394 -25.73 5.73 -1.42
C ILE A 394 -24.84 6.95 -1.21
N VAL A 395 -25.37 8.01 -0.60
CA VAL A 395 -24.62 9.24 -0.31
C VAL A 395 -23.45 8.95 0.65
N GLN A 396 -23.61 8.00 1.58
CA GLN A 396 -22.52 7.57 2.45
C GLN A 396 -21.37 6.97 1.64
N SER A 397 -21.62 6.08 0.68
CA SER A 397 -20.58 5.54 -0.21
C SER A 397 -19.93 6.62 -1.08
N ILE A 398 -20.69 7.60 -1.56
CA ILE A 398 -20.11 8.74 -2.30
C ILE A 398 -19.20 9.58 -1.39
N SER A 399 -19.55 9.76 -0.13
CA SER A 399 -18.81 10.60 0.81
C SER A 399 -17.41 10.08 1.15
N VAL A 400 -17.12 8.78 1.00
CA VAL A 400 -15.78 8.21 1.23
C VAL A 400 -14.81 8.41 0.07
N ILE A 401 -15.31 8.78 -1.12
CA ILE A 401 -14.49 9.06 -2.31
C ILE A 401 -13.65 10.31 -2.05
N LYS A 402 -12.33 10.20 -2.25
CA LYS A 402 -11.40 11.30 -1.95
C LYS A 402 -11.36 12.40 -3.03
N ASP A 403 -11.68 12.05 -4.29
CA ASP A 403 -11.69 12.99 -5.41
C ASP A 403 -12.96 13.83 -5.38
N PRO A 404 -12.87 15.19 -5.25
CA PRO A 404 -14.03 16.05 -5.18
C PRO A 404 -14.83 16.11 -6.50
N ILE A 405 -14.15 16.04 -7.65
CA ILE A 405 -14.83 16.11 -8.95
C ILE A 405 -15.66 14.85 -9.16
N LEU A 406 -15.09 13.70 -8.84
CA LEU A 406 -15.78 12.41 -8.93
C LEU A 406 -16.99 12.35 -7.98
N ARG A 407 -16.85 12.87 -6.75
CA ARG A 407 -17.99 13.00 -5.82
C ARG A 407 -19.12 13.83 -6.38
N ASP A 408 -18.82 15.01 -6.92
CA ASP A 408 -19.83 15.91 -7.50
C ASP A 408 -20.51 15.24 -8.70
N THR A 409 -19.77 14.51 -9.51
CA THR A 409 -20.33 13.73 -10.64
C THR A 409 -21.33 12.67 -10.16
N TYR A 410 -20.97 11.90 -9.12
CA TYR A 410 -21.86 10.88 -8.55
C TYR A 410 -23.06 11.49 -7.80
N ILE A 411 -22.92 12.64 -7.14
CA ILE A 411 -24.05 13.34 -6.52
C ILE A 411 -25.06 13.78 -7.60
N ARG A 412 -24.59 14.30 -8.73
CA ARG A 412 -25.46 14.68 -9.85
C ARG A 412 -26.16 13.46 -10.44
N GLU A 413 -25.45 12.34 -10.65
CA GLU A 413 -26.05 11.10 -11.12
C GLU A 413 -27.10 10.55 -10.12
N CYS A 414 -26.79 10.59 -8.82
CA CYS A 414 -27.74 10.22 -7.77
C CYS A 414 -28.97 11.14 -7.77
N SER A 415 -28.82 12.45 -7.91
CA SER A 415 -29.93 13.41 -8.03
C SER A 415 -30.84 13.07 -9.23
N ASN A 416 -30.25 12.83 -10.39
CA ASN A 416 -30.99 12.52 -11.62
C ASN A 416 -31.83 11.23 -11.48
N ARG A 417 -31.27 10.19 -10.85
CA ARG A 417 -31.94 8.89 -10.68
C ARG A 417 -32.94 8.83 -9.54
N THR A 418 -32.72 9.62 -8.49
CA THR A 418 -33.57 9.60 -7.29
C THR A 418 -34.64 10.68 -7.30
N GLY A 419 -34.47 11.77 -8.07
CA GLY A 419 -35.33 12.95 -8.05
C GLY A 419 -35.12 13.85 -6.84
N VAL A 420 -34.12 13.57 -6.00
CA VAL A 420 -33.76 14.41 -4.84
C VAL A 420 -32.87 15.56 -5.30
N ALA A 421 -33.13 16.77 -4.83
CA ALA A 421 -32.35 17.94 -5.18
C ALA A 421 -30.86 17.77 -4.85
N GLU A 422 -29.97 18.09 -5.79
CA GLU A 422 -28.50 17.97 -5.65
C GLU A 422 -27.99 18.65 -4.36
N ARG A 423 -28.52 19.83 -4.03
CA ARG A 423 -28.18 20.56 -2.80
C ARG A 423 -28.41 19.73 -1.54
N THR A 424 -29.54 19.03 -1.45
CA THR A 424 -29.87 18.20 -0.29
C THR A 424 -28.89 17.02 -0.13
N LEU A 425 -28.52 16.39 -1.26
CA LEU A 425 -27.53 15.31 -1.30
C LEU A 425 -26.13 15.80 -0.91
N MET A 426 -25.72 17.00 -1.40
CA MET A 426 -24.45 17.63 -1.03
C MET A 426 -24.38 17.97 0.47
N GLU A 427 -25.46 18.50 1.04
CA GLU A 427 -25.53 18.79 2.48
C GLU A 427 -25.39 17.50 3.32
N GLN A 428 -26.04 16.41 2.91
CA GLN A 428 -25.89 15.10 3.55
C GLN A 428 -24.48 14.55 3.39
N MET A 429 -23.91 14.61 2.20
CA MET A 429 -22.52 14.18 1.92
C MET A 429 -21.52 14.93 2.81
N ASN A 430 -21.64 16.24 2.93
CA ASN A 430 -20.75 17.05 3.77
C ASN A 430 -20.87 16.69 5.27
N ARG A 431 -22.08 16.40 5.76
CA ARG A 431 -22.28 15.87 7.12
C ARG A 431 -21.56 14.55 7.34
N ASN A 432 -21.70 13.61 6.39
CA ASN A 432 -21.03 12.31 6.46
C ASN A 432 -19.51 12.44 6.46
N ILE A 433 -18.94 13.32 5.62
CA ILE A 433 -17.50 13.60 5.57
C ILE A 433 -17.00 14.14 6.92
N HIS A 434 -17.77 15.04 7.54
CA HIS A 434 -17.41 15.61 8.85
C HIS A 434 -17.42 14.54 9.94
N GLN A 435 -18.49 13.74 10.02
CA GLN A 435 -18.62 12.64 10.97
C GLN A 435 -17.50 11.60 10.80
N TYR A 436 -17.15 11.24 9.57
CA TYR A 436 -16.07 10.29 9.29
C TYR A 436 -14.71 10.81 9.77
N ARG A 437 -14.42 12.10 9.57
CA ARG A 437 -13.19 12.74 10.09
C ARG A 437 -13.15 12.75 11.62
N GLU A 438 -14.26 13.06 12.26
CA GLU A 438 -14.36 13.03 13.72
C GLU A 438 -14.16 11.63 14.30
N GLN A 439 -14.76 10.59 13.67
CA GLN A 439 -14.57 9.21 14.08
C GLN A 439 -13.11 8.77 13.96
N GLN A 440 -12.45 9.04 12.84
CA GLN A 440 -11.03 8.73 12.67
C GLN A 440 -10.16 9.41 13.73
N THR A 441 -10.45 10.67 14.06
CA THR A 441 -9.71 11.40 15.10
C THR A 441 -9.90 10.76 16.48
N ARG A 442 -11.13 10.35 16.82
CA ARG A 442 -11.44 9.64 18.08
C ARG A 442 -10.78 8.27 18.17
N GLU A 443 -10.83 7.47 17.11
CA GLU A 443 -10.18 6.16 17.07
C GLU A 443 -8.68 6.26 17.23
N GLN A 444 -8.03 7.25 16.59
CA GLN A 444 -6.60 7.52 16.77
C GLN A 444 -6.26 7.95 18.19
N GLN A 445 -7.11 8.76 18.82
CA GLN A 445 -6.93 9.15 20.22
C GLN A 445 -7.09 7.95 21.16
N PHE A 446 -8.09 7.11 20.93
CA PHE A 446 -8.35 5.92 21.73
C PHE A 446 -7.21 4.88 21.62
N GLN A 447 -6.65 4.69 20.41
CA GLN A 447 -5.48 3.83 20.21
C GLN A 447 -4.23 4.37 20.90
N LYS A 448 -4.01 5.70 20.88
CA LYS A 448 -2.91 6.34 21.63
C LYS A 448 -3.07 6.18 23.14
N GLU A 449 -4.27 6.35 23.67
CA GLU A 449 -4.56 6.17 25.08
C GLU A 449 -4.45 4.71 25.54
N ALA A 450 -4.88 3.75 24.70
CA ALA A 450 -4.75 2.33 24.97
C ALA A 450 -3.26 1.90 25.02
N ALA A 451 -2.45 2.37 24.07
CA ALA A 451 -1.01 2.12 24.03
C ALA A 451 -0.26 2.70 25.24
N LEU A 452 -0.70 3.87 25.74
CA LEU A 452 -0.17 4.49 26.97
C LEU A 452 -0.56 3.73 28.23
N ARG A 453 -1.74 3.08 28.28
CA ARG A 453 -2.19 2.30 29.45
C ARG A 453 -1.52 0.93 29.55
N GLU A 454 -1.12 0.32 28.45
CA GLU A 454 -0.49 -1.00 28.45
C GLU A 454 1.00 -1.02 28.84
N GLY A 455 1.65 0.13 29.07
CA GLY A 455 3.04 0.22 29.58
C GLY A 455 4.09 -0.46 28.70
N LYS A 456 3.73 -0.86 27.50
CA LYS A 456 4.66 -1.42 26.53
C LYS A 456 5.36 -0.26 25.82
N GLY A 457 6.66 -0.13 26.02
CA GLY A 457 7.48 0.72 25.18
C GLY A 457 7.14 0.43 23.72
N VAL A 458 6.77 1.49 23.00
CA VAL A 458 6.32 1.39 21.61
C VAL A 458 7.50 0.96 20.76
N GLU A 459 7.69 -0.35 20.59
CA GLU A 459 8.28 -0.85 19.36
C GLU A 459 7.24 -0.65 18.27
N GLN A 460 7.51 0.32 17.41
CA GLN A 460 6.64 0.67 16.29
C GLN A 460 6.52 -0.53 15.34
N PRO A 461 5.31 -1.01 15.03
CA PRO A 461 5.13 -1.80 13.83
C PRO A 461 5.31 -0.84 12.65
N ALA A 462 6.24 -1.18 11.78
CA ALA A 462 6.41 -0.53 10.48
C ALA A 462 5.14 -0.72 9.63
N ALA A 463 4.18 0.18 9.78
CA ALA A 463 3.02 0.32 8.91
C ALA A 463 2.76 1.80 8.75
N SER A 464 2.96 2.27 7.55
CA SER A 464 2.70 3.61 7.04
C SER A 464 1.31 4.12 7.43
N THR A 465 1.18 4.66 8.65
CA THR A 465 0.13 5.63 8.94
C THR A 465 0.52 6.88 8.16
N ILE A 466 -0.22 7.18 7.09
CA ILE A 466 -0.14 8.50 6.45
C ILE A 466 -0.69 9.47 7.49
N LEU A 467 0.19 9.93 8.39
CA LEU A 467 -0.03 11.16 9.14
C LEU A 467 -0.33 12.21 8.08
N GLN A 468 -1.44 12.92 8.22
CA GLN A 468 -1.67 14.13 7.41
C GLN A 468 -0.55 15.12 7.81
N VAL A 469 0.57 15.00 7.11
CA VAL A 469 1.68 15.93 7.22
C VAL A 469 1.10 17.30 6.89
N SER A 470 1.29 18.27 7.76
CA SER A 470 0.95 19.66 7.51
C SER A 470 1.47 20.06 6.14
N LYS A 471 0.65 20.79 5.35
CA LYS A 471 1.12 21.30 4.05
C LYS A 471 2.42 22.08 4.19
N VAL A 472 2.60 22.74 5.31
CA VAL A 472 3.79 23.56 5.62
C VAL A 472 4.99 22.66 5.94
N GLU A 473 4.82 21.59 6.73
CA GLU A 473 5.91 20.61 6.93
C GLU A 473 6.41 20.01 5.62
N ARG A 474 5.52 19.71 4.70
CA ARG A 474 5.91 19.21 3.39
C ARG A 474 6.73 20.23 2.60
N ILE A 475 6.39 21.53 2.67
CA ILE A 475 7.14 22.61 2.01
C ILE A 475 8.52 22.77 2.66
N ILE A 476 8.62 22.68 4.00
CA ILE A 476 9.88 22.68 4.74
C ILE A 476 10.76 21.53 4.23
N MET A 477 10.23 20.32 4.16
CA MET A 477 10.98 19.15 3.72
C MET A 477 11.34 19.20 2.24
N GLN A 478 10.50 19.78 1.39
CA GLN A 478 10.82 20.05 0.00
C GLN A 478 12.03 20.99 -0.12
N THR A 479 12.07 22.03 0.72
CA THR A 479 13.19 22.97 0.77
C THR A 479 14.45 22.30 1.34
N LEU A 480 14.31 21.48 2.39
CA LEU A 480 15.41 20.70 2.95
C LEU A 480 16.05 19.78 1.90
N VAL A 481 15.25 19.02 1.19
CA VAL A 481 15.75 18.07 0.17
C VAL A 481 16.43 18.81 -0.98
N LYS A 482 15.88 19.92 -1.46
CA LYS A 482 16.43 20.66 -2.61
C LYS A 482 17.62 21.54 -2.29
N ASP A 483 17.61 22.15 -1.12
CA ASP A 483 18.50 23.27 -0.78
C ASP A 483 19.15 23.12 0.60
N GLY A 484 19.03 21.97 1.27
CA GLY A 484 19.47 21.73 2.65
C GLY A 484 20.96 22.02 2.91
N ASP A 485 21.81 21.78 1.91
CA ASP A 485 23.25 22.02 1.92
C ASP A 485 23.65 23.48 1.68
N LYS A 486 22.72 24.32 1.21
CA LYS A 486 23.04 25.71 0.85
C LYS A 486 23.15 26.61 2.06
N VAL A 487 24.20 27.45 2.09
CA VAL A 487 24.41 28.46 3.13
C VAL A 487 23.48 29.65 2.88
N ILE A 488 22.66 30.01 3.89
CA ILE A 488 21.72 31.13 3.85
C ILE A 488 22.09 32.30 4.77
N LEU A 489 22.93 32.02 5.79
CA LEU A 489 23.46 33.06 6.68
C LEU A 489 24.97 32.88 6.78
N ARG A 490 25.71 33.98 6.54
CA ARG A 490 27.20 33.99 6.57
C ARG A 490 27.71 34.91 7.65
N ASP A 491 28.89 34.60 8.15
CA ASP A 491 29.65 35.41 9.10
C ASP A 491 28.90 35.79 10.39
N ILE A 492 28.05 34.86 10.88
CA ILE A 492 27.36 35.04 12.13
C ILE A 492 28.32 34.76 13.27
N LYS A 493 28.51 35.75 14.15
CA LYS A 493 29.38 35.62 15.31
C LYS A 493 28.66 34.80 16.39
N ASP A 494 29.22 33.65 16.72
CA ASP A 494 28.78 32.86 17.88
C ASP A 494 29.10 33.61 19.18
N GLU A 495 28.10 33.88 19.98
CA GLU A 495 28.26 34.63 21.24
C GLU A 495 29.08 33.86 22.30
N SER A 496 29.11 32.53 22.23
CA SER A 496 29.81 31.67 23.21
C SER A 496 31.28 31.44 22.84
N THR A 497 31.60 31.27 21.55
CA THR A 497 32.95 30.93 21.08
C THR A 497 33.64 32.09 20.38
N GLY A 498 32.92 33.12 19.96
CA GLY A 498 33.43 34.26 19.17
C GLY A 498 33.80 33.91 17.74
N GLN A 499 33.55 32.69 17.29
CA GLN A 499 33.85 32.25 15.91
C GLN A 499 32.77 32.72 14.92
N LEU A 500 33.19 32.95 13.68
CA LEU A 500 32.26 33.24 12.56
C LEU A 500 31.72 31.91 12.01
N LEU A 501 30.40 31.76 12.01
CA LEU A 501 29.71 30.56 11.52
C LEU A 501 28.92 30.86 10.26
N ASN A 502 28.90 29.89 9.35
CA ASN A 502 28.03 29.87 8.18
C ASN A 502 26.91 28.87 8.45
N ILE A 503 25.65 29.29 8.33
CA ILE A 503 24.49 28.45 8.66
C ILE A 503 23.81 28.01 7.35
N THR A 504 23.66 26.70 7.20
CA THR A 504 22.94 26.08 6.09
C THR A 504 21.43 26.11 6.31
N VAL A 505 20.63 25.84 5.25
CA VAL A 505 19.18 25.68 5.34
C VAL A 505 18.81 24.62 6.37
N ALA A 506 19.47 23.45 6.36
CA ALA A 506 19.20 22.36 7.31
C ALA A 506 19.43 22.80 8.75
N GLN A 507 20.57 23.43 9.03
CA GLN A 507 20.90 23.95 10.37
C GLN A 507 19.92 25.02 10.82
N TYR A 508 19.50 25.93 9.93
CA TYR A 508 18.55 26.97 10.27
C TYR A 508 17.16 26.40 10.63
N ILE A 509 16.66 25.43 9.85
CA ILE A 509 15.40 24.76 10.14
C ILE A 509 15.48 24.07 11.52
N ALA A 510 16.53 23.28 11.78
CA ALA A 510 16.71 22.57 13.04
C ALA A 510 16.81 23.53 14.23
N TYR A 511 17.61 24.60 14.10
CA TYR A 511 17.76 25.62 15.14
C TYR A 511 16.42 26.30 15.46
N THR A 512 15.67 26.71 14.44
CA THR A 512 14.38 27.39 14.62
C THR A 512 13.37 26.48 15.34
N LEU A 513 13.33 25.20 15.01
CA LEU A 513 12.47 24.22 15.68
C LEU A 513 12.89 24.05 17.14
N MET A 514 14.17 23.86 17.41
CA MET A 514 14.72 23.66 18.76
C MET A 514 14.48 24.89 19.66
N GLU A 515 14.74 26.11 19.16
CA GLU A 515 14.54 27.37 19.90
C GLU A 515 13.09 27.57 20.34
N ASN A 516 12.14 27.08 19.53
CA ASN A 516 10.71 27.18 19.84
C ASN A 516 10.14 25.93 20.54
N GLY A 517 10.99 24.94 20.89
CA GLY A 517 10.55 23.70 21.52
C GLY A 517 9.66 22.84 20.64
N LEU A 518 9.83 22.93 19.32
CA LEU A 518 9.00 22.25 18.31
C LEU A 518 9.73 21.07 17.68
N SER A 519 8.97 20.13 17.18
CA SER A 519 9.44 19.00 16.40
C SER A 519 8.49 18.76 15.23
N LEU A 520 9.02 18.25 14.12
CA LEU A 520 8.20 17.81 13.00
C LEU A 520 7.30 16.65 13.44
N THR A 521 6.10 16.57 12.85
CA THR A 521 5.12 15.53 13.24
C THR A 521 5.41 14.16 12.62
N ASN A 522 6.08 14.14 11.46
CA ASN A 522 6.42 12.91 10.75
C ASN A 522 7.80 12.37 11.20
N PRO A 523 7.89 11.15 11.77
CA PRO A 523 9.16 10.54 12.18
C PRO A 523 10.20 10.44 11.05
N LEU A 524 9.75 10.20 9.81
CA LEU A 524 10.63 10.16 8.65
C LEU A 524 11.27 11.53 8.39
N TYR A 525 10.52 12.61 8.55
CA TYR A 525 11.00 13.98 8.37
C TYR A 525 11.98 14.39 9.47
N ILE A 526 11.73 13.95 10.71
CA ILE A 526 12.68 14.15 11.83
C ILE A 526 14.02 13.50 11.51
N LYS A 527 14.00 12.24 11.02
CA LYS A 527 15.21 11.51 10.65
C LYS A 527 15.95 12.20 9.50
N MET A 528 15.24 12.61 8.45
CA MET A 528 15.84 13.33 7.32
C MET A 528 16.47 14.67 7.75
N LEU A 529 15.80 15.43 8.63
CA LEU A 529 16.35 16.69 9.13
C LEU A 529 17.62 16.45 9.95
N GLN A 530 17.61 15.45 10.84
CA GLN A 530 18.79 15.11 11.64
C GLN A 530 19.97 14.72 10.76
N GLU A 531 19.78 13.85 9.78
CA GLU A 531 20.83 13.44 8.84
C GLU A 531 21.37 14.63 8.02
N ALA A 532 20.51 15.55 7.57
CA ALA A 532 20.94 16.76 6.87
C ALA A 532 21.81 17.66 7.74
N VAL A 533 21.51 17.78 9.04
CA VAL A 533 22.30 18.54 9.99
C VAL A 533 23.64 17.86 10.27
N ASP A 534 23.65 16.54 10.44
CA ASP A 534 24.86 15.76 10.71
C ASP A 534 25.87 15.85 9.56
N HIS A 535 25.37 15.90 8.31
CA HIS A 535 26.19 16.03 7.10
C HIS A 535 26.50 17.49 6.70
N SER A 536 25.92 18.49 7.39
CA SER A 536 26.06 19.91 7.00
C SER A 536 27.50 20.46 7.06
N ALA A 537 28.40 19.79 7.79
CA ALA A 537 29.81 20.13 7.86
C ALA A 537 30.65 19.56 6.70
N ASP A 538 30.12 18.62 5.92
CA ASP A 538 30.80 18.01 4.79
C ASP A 538 30.65 18.89 3.52
N PRO A 539 31.76 19.43 2.96
CA PRO A 539 31.69 20.23 1.74
C PRO A 539 31.19 19.49 0.49
N GLN A 540 31.24 18.15 0.51
CA GLN A 540 30.75 17.30 -0.59
C GLN A 540 29.28 16.93 -0.44
N PHE A 541 28.66 17.19 0.69
CA PHE A 541 27.25 16.90 0.92
C PHE A 541 26.35 17.69 -0.02
N LYS A 542 25.53 16.98 -0.79
CA LYS A 542 24.50 17.51 -1.66
C LYS A 542 23.16 16.94 -1.23
N SER A 543 22.34 17.76 -0.61
CA SER A 543 21.10 17.32 0.05
C SER A 543 20.16 16.58 -0.93
N GLU A 544 19.93 17.09 -2.14
CA GLU A 544 19.04 16.45 -3.11
C GLU A 544 19.58 15.09 -3.56
N GLU A 545 20.85 14.99 -3.85
CA GLU A 545 21.51 13.76 -4.32
C GLU A 545 21.55 12.71 -3.20
N TYR A 546 21.97 13.12 -2.00
CA TYR A 546 22.03 12.26 -0.82
C TYR A 546 20.70 11.61 -0.50
N PHE A 547 19.61 12.40 -0.41
CA PHE A 547 18.30 11.86 -0.04
C PHE A 547 17.62 11.08 -1.16
N THR A 548 17.79 11.43 -2.43
CA THR A 548 17.18 10.67 -3.54
C THR A 548 17.85 9.33 -3.79
N GLN A 549 19.13 9.19 -3.42
CA GLN A 549 19.90 7.95 -3.52
C GLN A 549 20.06 7.24 -2.16
N HIS A 550 19.32 7.66 -1.14
CA HIS A 550 19.46 7.15 0.21
C HIS A 550 19.20 5.63 0.28
N ALA A 551 20.01 4.92 1.11
CA ALA A 551 19.89 3.48 1.30
C ALA A 551 18.58 3.03 1.99
N ASP A 552 17.96 3.92 2.78
CA ASP A 552 16.61 3.72 3.30
C ASP A 552 15.60 4.08 2.21
N ILE A 553 14.85 3.08 1.77
CA ILE A 553 13.91 3.21 0.65
C ILE A 553 12.78 4.20 0.93
N ASP A 554 12.34 4.34 2.18
CA ASP A 554 11.27 5.27 2.54
C ASP A 554 11.76 6.71 2.45
N ILE A 555 13.01 6.98 2.89
CA ILE A 555 13.68 8.27 2.71
C ILE A 555 13.85 8.57 1.21
N ALA A 556 14.40 7.64 0.44
CA ALA A 556 14.63 7.82 -0.99
C ALA A 556 13.34 8.11 -1.76
N ASN A 557 12.27 7.34 -1.50
CA ASN A 557 10.96 7.52 -2.14
C ASN A 557 10.34 8.87 -1.80
N GLU A 558 10.39 9.28 -0.53
CA GLU A 558 9.83 10.57 -0.14
C GLU A 558 10.68 11.73 -0.67
N ALA A 559 11.99 11.61 -0.66
CA ALA A 559 12.88 12.61 -1.25
C ALA A 559 12.61 12.81 -2.75
N VAL A 560 12.42 11.73 -3.52
CA VAL A 560 12.04 11.82 -4.94
C VAL A 560 10.69 12.54 -5.11
N ARG A 561 9.70 12.26 -4.25
CA ARG A 561 8.39 12.96 -4.28
C ARG A 561 8.51 14.45 -3.95
N LEU A 562 9.47 14.83 -3.12
CA LEU A 562 9.71 16.19 -2.69
C LEU A 562 10.59 16.97 -3.69
N SER A 563 11.54 16.30 -4.37
CA SER A 563 12.49 16.94 -5.29
C SER A 563 11.89 17.30 -6.66
N VAL A 564 10.79 16.64 -7.06
CA VAL A 564 10.21 16.80 -8.39
C VAL A 564 9.00 17.74 -8.38
N ASP A 565 9.11 18.84 -9.13
CA ASP A 565 8.01 19.79 -9.30
C ASP A 565 6.84 19.18 -10.08
N ARG A 566 5.59 19.54 -9.70
CA ARG A 566 4.37 19.08 -10.39
C ARG A 566 4.26 19.56 -11.84
N PHE A 567 4.91 20.69 -12.17
CA PHE A 567 4.91 21.28 -13.51
C PHE A 567 6.33 21.60 -13.94
N GLN A 568 6.71 21.25 -15.17
CA GLN A 568 7.94 21.75 -15.78
C GLN A 568 7.68 23.17 -16.30
N LEU A 569 8.28 24.15 -15.65
CA LEU A 569 8.43 25.47 -16.27
C LEU A 569 9.44 25.37 -17.41
N SER A 570 9.17 26.04 -18.55
CA SER A 570 10.14 26.12 -19.65
C SER A 570 11.44 26.76 -19.14
N GLU A 571 12.60 26.34 -19.67
CA GLU A 571 13.91 26.85 -19.23
C GLU A 571 14.04 28.39 -19.32
N SER A 572 13.26 29.01 -20.23
CA SER A 572 13.17 30.45 -20.36
C SER A 572 12.46 31.19 -19.21
N LEU A 573 11.72 30.46 -18.35
CA LEU A 573 10.99 31.00 -17.19
C LEU A 573 11.68 30.66 -15.85
N LYS A 574 12.81 29.93 -15.87
CA LYS A 574 13.60 29.68 -14.67
C LYS A 574 14.41 30.92 -14.32
N VAL A 575 13.89 31.73 -13.41
CA VAL A 575 14.67 32.79 -12.76
C VAL A 575 15.77 32.12 -11.94
N LYS A 576 17.05 32.50 -12.16
CA LYS A 576 18.15 32.06 -11.30
C LYS A 576 17.90 32.58 -9.89
N GLU A 577 17.65 31.66 -8.97
CA GLU A 577 17.45 32.00 -7.57
C GLU A 577 18.75 32.51 -6.96
N THR A 578 18.72 33.69 -6.37
CA THR A 578 19.86 34.29 -5.65
C THR A 578 19.90 33.79 -4.22
N GLU A 579 21.04 33.81 -3.54
CA GLU A 579 21.15 33.46 -2.11
C GLU A 579 20.19 34.28 -1.25
N HIS A 580 19.95 35.53 -1.56
CA HIS A 580 18.99 36.39 -0.85
C HIS A 580 17.55 35.91 -1.02
N SER A 581 17.13 35.50 -2.22
CA SER A 581 15.79 34.99 -2.46
C SER A 581 15.54 33.64 -1.77
N LEU A 582 16.56 32.78 -1.70
CA LEU A 582 16.48 31.50 -0.96
C LEU A 582 16.35 31.75 0.54
N ARG A 583 17.19 32.62 1.09
CA ARG A 583 17.12 33.02 2.51
C ARG A 583 15.73 33.53 2.88
N ASP A 584 15.21 34.51 2.14
CA ASP A 584 13.92 35.11 2.41
C ASP A 584 12.78 34.09 2.31
N ARG A 585 12.86 33.16 1.35
CA ARG A 585 11.92 32.03 1.22
C ARG A 585 11.95 31.10 2.43
N VAL A 586 13.15 30.72 2.91
CA VAL A 586 13.29 29.84 4.09
C VAL A 586 12.76 30.52 5.36
N LEU A 587 13.09 31.81 5.55
CA LEU A 587 12.59 32.61 6.67
C LEU A 587 11.06 32.68 6.66
N HIS A 588 10.45 32.91 5.48
CA HIS A 588 9.01 32.99 5.31
C HIS A 588 8.31 31.65 5.63
N ILE A 589 8.81 30.54 5.07
CA ILE A 589 8.28 29.19 5.31
C ILE A 589 8.33 28.83 6.81
N MET A 590 9.45 29.13 7.47
CA MET A 590 9.59 28.84 8.90
C MET A 590 8.67 29.73 9.75
N THR A 591 8.47 30.99 9.35
CA THR A 591 7.53 31.89 10.03
C THR A 591 6.09 31.42 9.87
N ASP A 592 5.67 30.99 8.68
CA ASP A 592 4.36 30.38 8.42
C ASP A 592 4.13 29.15 9.27
N TYR A 593 5.15 28.27 9.39
CA TYR A 593 5.07 27.07 10.23
C TYR A 593 4.85 27.41 11.71
N LEU A 594 5.58 28.39 12.23
CA LEU A 594 5.41 28.86 13.61
C LEU A 594 4.03 29.47 13.84
N LEU A 595 3.50 30.25 12.89
CA LEU A 595 2.16 30.83 12.99
C LEU A 595 1.08 29.75 12.99
N ASP A 596 1.14 28.77 12.07
CA ASP A 596 0.20 27.63 12.03
C ASP A 596 0.22 26.85 13.35
N TYR A 597 1.40 26.65 13.94
CA TYR A 597 1.55 26.01 15.24
C TYR A 597 0.87 26.81 16.34
N TYR A 598 1.20 28.10 16.48
CA TYR A 598 0.62 28.95 17.53
C TYR A 598 -0.90 29.09 17.37
N ASP A 599 -1.41 29.22 16.15
CA ASP A 599 -2.85 29.31 15.91
C ASP A 599 -3.57 27.99 16.27
N SER A 600 -2.98 26.85 16.01
CA SER A 600 -3.54 25.54 16.35
C SER A 600 -3.53 25.29 17.85
N HIS A 601 -2.42 25.60 18.50
CA HIS A 601 -2.26 25.39 19.94
C HIS A 601 -3.10 26.37 20.78
N LEU A 602 -3.25 27.61 20.33
CA LEU A 602 -4.17 28.57 20.93
C LEU A 602 -5.64 28.10 20.88
N LYS A 603 -6.06 27.50 19.75
CA LYS A 603 -7.41 26.91 19.62
C LYS A 603 -7.61 25.76 20.60
N GLU A 604 -6.59 24.91 20.77
CA GLU A 604 -6.62 23.78 21.69
C GLU A 604 -6.67 24.24 23.16
N LEU A 605 -5.81 25.18 23.56
CA LEU A 605 -5.80 25.74 24.91
C LEU A 605 -7.12 26.42 25.26
N VAL A 606 -7.69 27.19 24.34
CA VAL A 606 -9.01 27.82 24.53
C VAL A 606 -10.12 26.77 24.67
N ALA A 607 -10.05 25.66 23.90
CA ALA A 607 -11.01 24.57 24.01
C ALA A 607 -10.89 23.83 25.35
N ARG A 608 -9.68 23.56 25.82
CA ARG A 608 -9.41 22.95 27.12
C ARG A 608 -9.86 23.84 28.27
N MET A 609 -9.57 25.16 28.22
CA MET A 609 -9.99 26.14 29.21
C MET A 609 -11.52 26.19 29.39
N LYS A 610 -12.29 25.98 28.31
CA LYS A 610 -13.76 25.89 28.38
C LYS A 610 -14.29 24.63 29.07
N GLN A 611 -13.48 23.59 29.18
CA GLN A 611 -13.87 22.30 29.78
C GLN A 611 -13.38 22.17 31.23
N THR A 612 -12.38 22.93 31.63
CA THR A 612 -11.76 22.91 32.97
C THR A 612 -12.61 23.72 33.97
N LYS A 613 -12.88 23.11 35.13
CA LYS A 613 -13.59 23.79 36.26
C LYS A 613 -12.64 24.22 37.37
N ASP A 614 -11.35 23.90 37.26
CA ASP A 614 -10.33 24.29 38.23
C ASP A 614 -9.81 25.70 37.93
N THR A 615 -9.92 26.57 38.92
CA THR A 615 -9.59 28.00 38.81
C THR A 615 -8.08 28.23 38.66
N ASP A 616 -7.25 27.41 39.31
CA ASP A 616 -5.79 27.55 39.26
C ASP A 616 -5.24 27.05 37.91
N GLU A 617 -5.78 25.95 37.39
CA GLU A 617 -5.47 25.45 36.05
C GLU A 617 -5.91 26.44 34.96
N MET A 618 -7.08 27.07 35.12
CA MET A 618 -7.59 28.08 34.19
C MET A 618 -6.71 29.36 34.20
N MET A 619 -6.20 29.78 35.35
CA MET A 619 -5.27 30.92 35.47
C MET A 619 -3.91 30.61 34.81
N SER A 620 -3.42 29.37 34.93
CA SER A 620 -2.19 28.91 34.27
C SER A 620 -2.34 28.91 32.74
N MET A 621 -3.45 28.35 32.22
CA MET A 621 -3.76 28.38 30.79
C MET A 621 -3.92 29.78 30.22
N LEU A 622 -4.52 30.71 30.95
CA LEU A 622 -4.64 32.13 30.56
C LEU A 622 -3.26 32.82 30.41
N LYS A 623 -2.32 32.54 31.31
CA LYS A 623 -0.95 33.05 31.18
C LYS A 623 -0.25 32.51 29.95
N GLU A 624 -0.44 31.22 29.67
CA GLU A 624 0.12 30.54 28.49
C GLU A 624 -0.47 31.08 27.19
N ILE A 625 -1.80 31.25 27.12
CA ILE A 625 -2.50 31.84 25.98
C ILE A 625 -1.98 33.26 25.70
N ASN A 626 -1.83 34.11 26.73
CA ASN A 626 -1.31 35.45 26.55
C ASN A 626 0.14 35.49 26.05
N ALA A 627 1.00 34.62 26.57
CA ALA A 627 2.39 34.48 26.12
C ALA A 627 2.47 34.05 24.66
N MET A 628 1.65 33.06 24.26
CA MET A 628 1.58 32.59 22.88
C MET A 628 0.99 33.60 21.90
N GLN A 629 -0.06 34.33 22.31
CA GLN A 629 -0.64 35.41 21.49
C GLN A 629 0.37 36.54 21.23
N ASN A 630 1.20 36.87 22.22
CA ASN A 630 2.26 37.85 22.05
C ASN A 630 3.33 37.40 21.04
N LYS A 631 3.80 36.16 21.15
CA LYS A 631 4.75 35.55 20.19
C LYS A 631 4.17 35.53 18.78
N ARG A 632 2.93 35.04 18.62
CA ARG A 632 2.19 35.03 17.35
C ARG A 632 2.10 36.41 16.71
N ASN A 633 1.73 37.43 17.50
CA ASN A 633 1.57 38.82 17.01
C ASN A 633 2.91 39.41 16.54
N ILE A 634 4.03 39.09 17.20
CA ILE A 634 5.36 39.52 16.77
C ILE A 634 5.72 38.87 15.41
N LEU A 635 5.45 37.59 15.24
CA LEU A 635 5.69 36.87 13.99
C LEU A 635 4.81 37.39 12.85
N ALA A 636 3.51 37.61 13.11
CA ALA A 636 2.58 38.15 12.13
C ALA A 636 2.97 39.57 11.66
N LYS A 637 3.51 40.41 12.57
CA LYS A 637 4.03 41.73 12.20
C LYS A 637 5.28 41.64 11.29
N ARG A 638 6.15 40.63 11.50
CA ARG A 638 7.32 40.44 10.62
C ARG A 638 6.88 40.06 9.21
N LEU A 639 5.93 39.13 9.06
CA LEU A 639 5.34 38.79 7.76
C LEU A 639 4.66 39.97 7.06
N GLY A 640 3.93 40.82 7.79
CA GLY A 640 3.26 41.99 7.24
C GLY A 640 4.20 43.11 6.80
N SER A 641 5.39 43.22 7.37
CA SER A 641 6.41 44.17 6.94
C SER A 641 7.19 43.76 5.69
N ASP A 642 7.26 42.44 5.41
CA ASP A 642 7.94 41.91 4.22
C ASP A 642 7.07 41.99 2.94
N ILE A 643 5.75 42.23 3.07
CA ILE A 643 4.83 42.43 1.94
C ILE A 643 4.82 43.91 1.45
N LEU A 644 5.44 44.82 2.17
CA LEU A 644 5.48 46.25 1.86
C LEU A 644 6.84 46.76 1.35
N ILE A 645 7.76 45.88 1.05
CA ILE A 645 9.00 46.19 0.35
C ILE A 645 9.08 45.31 -0.93
#